data_7c2b5aa3685fb96739f0d204ccf06bac
#
_entry.id   7c2b5aa3685fb96739f0d204ccf06bac
#
_cell.length_a   1.000
_cell.length_b   1.000
_cell.length_c   1.000
_cell.angle_alpha   90.00
_cell.angle_beta   90.00
_cell.angle_gamma   90.00
#
_symmetry.space_group_name_H-M   'P 1'
#
loop_
_entity.id
_entity.type
_entity.pdbx_description
1 polymer ?
#
loop_
_entity_poly.entity_id
_entity_poly.type
_entity_poly.pdbx_seq_one_letter_code
_entity_poly.pdbx_strand_id
1 'polypeptide(L)'
;LARNGISGLGNSFLLLGGPTTVASGPYAGDYTAYQNVPDANCVANNGIIIPQASGERCGFYYGSRFNVVNDEDHESVYMSIKSTLDNGMDFDLDYMHTSVDVNDNPQSPSYPALSYLSPSNMILPGTGGSPFAVPVLWLGRALGSAFPSPHAPRDIDGDRISMGLSGEMENGFNWDVHYTVSGEKEYFKQPDTSTSRFSAAIAGNGGPSGDQTWSLFDPSANSQELIDWISTAQETWTEVELSVLDVLVSGNMGDVDLAAGFQMREEEYSVDRSANSITVFDAAGNLVVPADLIFLGGGLVSDGNRDSTAVFVEASRQINDKLELKGAVRYEDLESDSTVDPKISMRYEASDNLVLRASYSSSFREASLAQLTSSGVGLQGIQDFNADGTPKGGVTFIRIAGMNNPNLKPEEADNINIGAIWRPNDNFEMKVDYWSIDYTNLITIESAQGKVAANPDDPDVKRTVDGTLVGVTTYYFNAAAVDANGIDIEATWDFDTALGQMQLGANVAHMMQYEIPNAAGVTQDVVGLFNHDNFARSLPETKAIIHGALVNGPHSLVGFGRWVSSYETTRALSDSAIAGGFSKDIDSMFTLDLKYSYTFDMGDNEMKLSAGINNVMDEEVPTVWDAANWSYDSKHHDPRGRMVYLGFKLSR
;
A
#
# COMPACT_ATOMS: atom_id res chain seq x y z
N LEU A 1 3.25 5.12 20.11
CA LEU A 1 3.26 4.85 18.67
C LEU A 1 4.67 4.64 18.07
N ALA A 2 5.69 5.32 18.56
CA ALA A 2 7.05 5.28 17.96
C ALA A 2 7.98 4.21 18.57
N ARG A 3 7.48 3.14 19.18
CA ARG A 3 8.33 2.11 19.83
C ARG A 3 9.27 1.42 18.83
N ASN A 4 8.86 1.24 17.59
CA ASN A 4 9.69 0.68 16.51
C ASN A 4 10.44 1.74 15.69
N GLY A 5 10.24 3.03 15.96
CA GLY A 5 10.82 4.14 15.21
C GLY A 5 12.30 4.41 15.49
N ILE A 6 13.07 3.38 15.93
CA ILE A 6 14.49 3.48 16.25
C ILE A 6 15.28 2.56 15.33
N SER A 7 16.21 3.13 14.56
CA SER A 7 17.21 2.37 13.82
C SER A 7 18.49 2.23 14.65
N GLY A 8 19.04 1.01 14.72
CA GLY A 8 20.37 0.76 15.30
C GLY A 8 21.53 1.34 14.49
N LEU A 9 21.25 1.97 13.34
CA LEU A 9 22.22 2.56 12.41
C LEU A 9 22.05 4.09 12.39
N GLY A 10 22.40 4.72 13.51
CA GLY A 10 22.56 6.18 13.60
C GLY A 10 23.92 6.61 13.00
N ASN A 11 24.95 6.63 13.82
CA ASN A 11 26.34 6.80 13.39
C ASN A 11 27.23 6.05 14.38
N SER A 12 27.88 4.98 13.92
CA SER A 12 28.64 4.05 14.76
C SER A 12 29.77 3.41 13.99
N PHE A 13 30.73 2.88 14.71
CA PHE A 13 31.95 2.31 14.15
C PHE A 13 32.19 0.92 14.76
N LEU A 14 32.42 -0.08 13.92
CA LEU A 14 32.88 -1.40 14.35
C LEU A 14 34.37 -1.54 14.08
N LEU A 15 35.18 -1.73 15.11
CA LEU A 15 36.62 -1.91 14.96
C LEU A 15 36.91 -3.28 14.33
N LEU A 16 37.67 -3.32 13.24
CA LEU A 16 37.96 -4.56 12.51
C LEU A 16 39.33 -5.16 12.86
N GLY A 17 40.08 -4.53 13.76
CA GLY A 17 41.43 -4.96 14.15
C GLY A 17 41.58 -5.20 15.64
N GLY A 18 42.77 -5.60 16.05
CA GLY A 18 43.16 -5.87 17.45
C GLY A 18 43.03 -4.63 18.36
N PRO A 19 43.38 -4.75 19.65
CA PRO A 19 43.19 -3.63 20.57
C PRO A 19 43.89 -2.37 20.05
N THR A 20 43.26 -1.23 20.25
CA THR A 20 43.78 0.09 19.84
C THR A 20 43.50 1.11 20.93
N THR A 21 44.41 2.08 21.07
CA THR A 21 44.29 3.20 22.03
C THR A 21 44.21 4.48 21.24
N VAL A 22 43.21 5.32 21.55
CA VAL A 22 43.12 6.70 21.10
C VAL A 22 43.55 7.61 22.24
N ALA A 23 44.66 8.35 22.02
CA ALA A 23 45.30 9.10 23.09
C ALA A 23 44.58 10.37 23.55
N SER A 24 43.75 10.98 22.65
CA SER A 24 43.07 12.25 22.93
C SER A 24 41.88 12.48 22.02
N GLY A 25 41.04 13.47 22.34
CA GLY A 25 39.87 13.85 21.57
C GLY A 25 38.58 13.14 22.05
N PRO A 26 37.46 13.31 21.33
CA PRO A 26 36.17 12.77 21.73
C PRO A 26 36.11 11.23 21.83
N TYR A 27 37.02 10.55 21.15
CA TYR A 27 37.18 9.10 21.16
C TYR A 27 38.34 8.59 22.02
N ALA A 28 38.90 9.42 22.94
CA ALA A 28 39.99 8.98 23.80
C ALA A 28 39.60 7.77 24.65
N GLY A 29 40.45 6.73 24.62
CA GLY A 29 40.18 5.47 25.38
C GLY A 29 40.89 4.27 24.77
N ASP A 30 40.75 3.15 25.47
CA ASP A 30 41.26 1.83 25.06
C ASP A 30 40.10 1.01 24.50
N TYR A 31 40.31 0.37 23.38
CA TYR A 31 39.31 -0.39 22.65
C TYR A 31 39.78 -1.81 22.36
N THR A 32 38.87 -2.74 22.38
CA THR A 32 39.11 -4.14 22.02
C THR A 32 38.79 -4.43 20.55
N ALA A 33 39.29 -5.54 20.02
CA ALA A 33 38.92 -5.97 18.66
C ALA A 33 37.39 -6.21 18.57
N TYR A 34 36.81 -5.88 17.42
CA TYR A 34 35.38 -6.05 17.13
C TYR A 34 34.43 -5.32 18.09
N GLN A 35 34.92 -4.28 18.75
CA GLN A 35 34.07 -3.44 19.61
C GLN A 35 33.27 -2.46 18.76
N ASN A 36 31.96 -2.30 19.10
CA ASN A 36 31.13 -1.23 18.57
C ASN A 36 31.40 0.06 19.37
N VAL A 37 31.60 1.14 18.67
CA VAL A 37 31.86 2.47 19.22
C VAL A 37 30.83 3.44 18.66
N PRO A 38 29.98 4.07 19.49
CA PRO A 38 29.03 5.08 19.01
C PRO A 38 29.73 6.37 18.61
N ASP A 39 29.05 7.19 17.81
CA ASP A 39 29.41 8.60 17.64
C ASP A 39 29.58 9.27 19.02
N ALA A 40 30.71 9.92 19.24
CA ALA A 40 31.00 10.60 20.51
C ALA A 40 29.97 11.70 20.85
N ASN A 41 29.32 12.28 19.84
CA ASN A 41 28.27 13.29 19.97
C ASN A 41 26.85 12.70 19.84
N CYS A 42 26.68 11.38 19.91
CA CYS A 42 25.41 10.69 19.67
C CYS A 42 24.23 11.33 20.42
N VAL A 43 24.34 11.45 21.75
CA VAL A 43 23.27 12.03 22.59
C VAL A 43 23.11 13.53 22.35
N ALA A 44 24.22 14.26 22.19
CA ALA A 44 24.18 15.69 21.88
C ALA A 44 23.48 15.98 20.54
N ASN A 45 23.56 15.04 19.60
CA ASN A 45 22.92 15.09 18.28
C ASN A 45 21.54 14.39 18.25
N ASN A 46 20.87 14.27 19.41
CA ASN A 46 19.55 13.64 19.55
C ASN A 46 19.50 12.15 19.15
N GLY A 47 20.64 11.45 19.15
CA GLY A 47 20.71 10.01 18.98
C GLY A 47 20.49 9.27 20.32
N ILE A 48 20.39 7.94 20.24
CA ILE A 48 20.17 7.05 21.37
C ILE A 48 21.32 6.05 21.47
N ILE A 49 21.89 5.88 22.66
CA ILE A 49 22.89 4.83 22.92
C ILE A 49 22.18 3.48 23.07
N ILE A 50 22.60 2.51 22.26
CA ILE A 50 22.04 1.16 22.21
C ILE A 50 23.16 0.18 22.61
N PRO A 51 23.05 -0.50 23.77
CA PRO A 51 24.00 -1.52 24.18
C PRO A 51 24.10 -2.68 23.15
N GLN A 52 25.31 -3.18 22.95
CA GLN A 52 25.62 -4.32 22.10
C GLN A 52 26.36 -5.39 22.89
N ALA A 53 26.48 -6.60 22.36
CA ALA A 53 27.27 -7.66 22.96
C ALA A 53 28.76 -7.26 23.18
N SER A 54 29.30 -6.36 22.31
CA SER A 54 30.60 -5.76 22.46
C SER A 54 30.50 -4.27 22.20
N GLY A 55 30.49 -3.44 23.26
CA GLY A 55 30.42 -1.99 23.21
C GLY A 55 29.01 -1.44 23.02
N GLU A 56 28.87 -0.33 22.35
CA GLU A 56 27.62 0.43 22.18
C GLU A 56 27.50 0.96 20.76
N ARG A 57 26.25 1.18 20.32
CA ARG A 57 25.95 1.88 19.04
C ARG A 57 25.16 3.15 19.30
N CYS A 58 25.32 4.11 18.39
CA CYS A 58 24.43 5.23 18.27
C CYS A 58 23.24 4.84 17.40
N GLY A 59 22.05 4.90 17.95
CA GLY A 59 20.79 4.69 17.24
C GLY A 59 20.22 6.01 16.72
N PHE A 60 19.36 5.92 15.72
CA PHE A 60 18.68 7.02 15.06
C PHE A 60 17.18 6.93 15.30
N TYR A 61 16.58 8.03 15.75
CA TYR A 61 15.15 8.14 16.00
C TYR A 61 14.44 8.62 14.71
N TYR A 62 13.84 7.73 13.94
CA TYR A 62 13.18 8.11 12.69
C TYR A 62 11.65 8.22 12.81
N GLY A 63 11.02 7.45 13.70
CA GLY A 63 9.56 7.39 13.81
C GLY A 63 8.89 8.73 14.16
N SER A 64 9.58 9.61 14.90
CA SER A 64 9.05 10.94 15.24
C SER A 64 9.15 11.98 14.11
N ARG A 65 9.69 11.60 12.96
CA ARG A 65 9.92 12.52 11.84
C ARG A 65 8.87 12.46 10.76
N PHE A 66 8.05 11.40 10.75
CA PHE A 66 6.99 11.23 9.78
C PHE A 66 5.69 11.87 10.28
N ASN A 67 4.94 12.46 9.40
CA ASN A 67 3.59 12.88 9.67
C ASN A 67 2.65 11.65 9.74
N VAL A 68 1.64 11.69 10.61
CA VAL A 68 0.56 10.71 10.62
C VAL A 68 -0.38 10.95 9.43
N VAL A 69 -0.58 12.22 9.09
CA VAL A 69 -1.28 12.68 7.90
C VAL A 69 -0.41 13.76 7.28
N ASN A 70 -0.07 13.63 6.02
CA ASN A 70 0.68 14.63 5.30
C ASN A 70 -0.18 15.88 5.03
N ASP A 71 0.46 16.99 4.72
CA ASP A 71 -0.22 18.18 4.19
C ASP A 71 -0.44 17.96 2.69
N GLU A 72 -1.73 17.95 2.30
CA GLU A 72 -2.16 17.62 0.95
C GLU A 72 -3.16 18.64 0.46
N ASP A 73 -2.94 19.14 -0.75
CA ASP A 73 -3.89 19.97 -1.48
C ASP A 73 -4.61 19.12 -2.53
N HIS A 74 -5.94 19.17 -2.53
CA HIS A 74 -6.77 18.44 -3.47
C HIS A 74 -7.63 19.42 -4.25
N GLU A 75 -7.51 19.37 -5.57
CA GLU A 75 -8.37 20.12 -6.48
C GLU A 75 -9.16 19.16 -7.37
N SER A 76 -10.43 19.48 -7.63
CA SER A 76 -11.24 18.73 -8.60
C SER A 76 -12.21 19.64 -9.33
N VAL A 77 -12.32 19.42 -10.63
CA VAL A 77 -13.27 20.08 -11.50
C VAL A 77 -14.09 19.01 -12.21
N TYR A 78 -15.41 19.13 -12.15
CA TYR A 78 -16.32 18.28 -12.90
C TYR A 78 -17.28 19.14 -13.72
N MET A 79 -17.44 18.77 -14.99
CA MET A 79 -18.40 19.39 -15.90
C MET A 79 -19.19 18.30 -16.62
N SER A 80 -20.51 18.47 -16.67
CA SER A 80 -21.41 17.57 -17.42
C SER A 80 -22.32 18.38 -18.30
N ILE A 81 -22.44 17.98 -19.56
CA ILE A 81 -23.36 18.55 -20.56
C ILE A 81 -24.25 17.43 -21.07
N LYS A 82 -25.54 17.59 -20.97
CA LYS A 82 -26.54 16.66 -21.51
C LYS A 82 -27.52 17.42 -22.40
N SER A 83 -27.80 16.87 -23.56
CA SER A 83 -28.70 17.51 -24.54
C SER A 83 -29.40 16.48 -25.42
N THR A 84 -30.68 16.67 -25.65
CA THR A 84 -31.40 15.93 -26.67
C THR A 84 -31.29 16.69 -28.02
N LEU A 85 -30.82 16.00 -29.02
CA LEU A 85 -30.64 16.56 -30.38
C LEU A 85 -31.97 16.64 -31.14
N ASP A 86 -32.03 17.43 -32.19
CA ASP A 86 -33.26 17.64 -33.02
C ASP A 86 -33.79 16.30 -33.62
N ASN A 87 -32.96 15.31 -33.81
CA ASN A 87 -33.31 13.99 -34.32
C ASN A 87 -33.73 12.99 -33.25
N GLY A 88 -33.86 13.41 -31.98
CA GLY A 88 -34.28 12.59 -30.84
C GLY A 88 -33.18 11.76 -30.18
N MET A 89 -31.91 11.89 -30.61
CA MET A 89 -30.79 11.27 -29.93
C MET A 89 -30.38 12.09 -28.71
N ASP A 90 -29.95 11.42 -27.65
CA ASP A 90 -29.35 12.06 -26.49
C ASP A 90 -27.84 12.10 -26.65
N PHE A 91 -27.25 13.23 -26.33
CA PHE A 91 -25.81 13.47 -26.27
C PHE A 91 -25.41 13.80 -24.86
N ASP A 92 -24.33 13.21 -24.39
CA ASP A 92 -23.68 13.56 -23.12
C ASP A 92 -22.18 13.76 -23.30
N LEU A 93 -21.65 14.68 -22.51
CA LEU A 93 -20.22 14.98 -22.38
C LEU A 93 -19.91 15.21 -20.94
N ASP A 94 -19.00 14.38 -20.38
CA ASP A 94 -18.48 14.54 -19.04
C ASP A 94 -16.98 14.81 -19.10
N TYR A 95 -16.53 15.81 -18.34
CA TYR A 95 -15.13 16.13 -18.11
C TYR A 95 -14.85 16.15 -16.62
N MET A 96 -13.76 15.52 -16.21
CA MET A 96 -13.24 15.56 -14.85
C MET A 96 -11.73 15.82 -14.87
N HIS A 97 -11.30 16.73 -14.03
CA HIS A 97 -9.91 16.98 -13.71
C HIS A 97 -9.72 16.84 -12.20
N THR A 98 -8.63 16.20 -11.79
CA THR A 98 -8.22 16.05 -10.38
C THR A 98 -6.74 16.33 -10.25
N SER A 99 -6.34 17.08 -9.21
CA SER A 99 -4.95 17.26 -8.83
C SER A 99 -4.79 17.02 -7.35
N VAL A 100 -3.71 16.33 -6.97
CA VAL A 100 -3.32 16.06 -5.58
C VAL A 100 -1.85 16.40 -5.41
N ASP A 101 -1.57 17.43 -4.63
CA ASP A 101 -0.21 17.86 -4.29
C ASP A 101 0.09 17.51 -2.85
N VAL A 102 1.04 16.59 -2.62
CA VAL A 102 1.55 16.22 -1.30
C VAL A 102 2.83 16.97 -1.04
N ASN A 103 2.75 18.13 -0.38
CA ASN A 103 3.88 19.05 -0.18
C ASN A 103 4.69 18.75 1.08
N ASP A 104 4.02 18.36 2.17
CA ASP A 104 4.65 18.09 3.47
C ASP A 104 4.65 16.60 3.78
N ASN A 105 5.62 15.89 3.23
CA ASN A 105 5.91 14.47 3.51
C ASN A 105 7.36 14.35 4.02
N PRO A 106 7.61 14.60 5.32
CA PRO A 106 8.96 14.63 5.87
C PRO A 106 9.58 13.24 5.91
N GLN A 107 10.87 13.19 5.57
CA GLN A 107 11.67 11.97 5.51
C GLN A 107 12.85 12.03 6.50
N SER A 108 13.55 10.91 6.67
CA SER A 108 14.82 10.92 7.41
C SER A 108 15.84 11.82 6.70
N PRO A 109 16.68 12.57 7.43
CA PRO A 109 17.74 13.42 6.84
C PRO A 109 18.67 12.66 5.89
N SER A 110 18.96 11.42 6.19
CA SER A 110 19.59 10.45 5.31
C SER A 110 19.21 9.04 5.74
N TYR A 111 19.44 8.08 4.86
CA TYR A 111 19.23 6.66 5.11
C TYR A 111 20.55 5.97 5.48
N PRO A 112 20.51 4.78 6.15
CA PRO A 112 21.72 4.05 6.47
C PRO A 112 22.45 3.58 5.21
N ALA A 113 23.76 3.74 5.16
CA ALA A 113 24.57 3.16 4.11
C ALA A 113 24.53 1.63 4.21
N LEU A 114 24.28 0.97 3.09
CA LEU A 114 24.31 -0.49 3.03
C LEU A 114 25.75 -0.98 3.05
N SER A 115 26.10 -1.78 4.04
CA SER A 115 27.49 -2.13 4.40
C SER A 115 28.30 -2.83 3.29
N TYR A 116 27.63 -3.40 2.31
CA TYR A 116 28.25 -4.17 1.21
C TYR A 116 28.26 -3.45 -0.14
N LEU A 117 27.56 -2.29 -0.26
CA LEU A 117 27.41 -1.61 -1.54
C LEU A 117 28.47 -0.52 -1.76
N SER A 118 29.17 -0.10 -0.72
CA SER A 118 30.10 1.00 -0.81
C SER A 118 31.46 0.66 -0.15
N PRO A 119 32.58 0.78 -0.88
CA PRO A 119 33.91 0.71 -0.29
C PRO A 119 34.13 1.74 0.82
N SER A 120 33.33 2.83 0.82
CA SER A 120 33.39 3.89 1.83
C SER A 120 32.91 3.45 3.23
N ASN A 121 32.24 2.32 3.37
CA ASN A 121 31.86 1.79 4.68
C ASN A 121 33.08 1.27 5.48
N MET A 122 34.15 0.86 4.82
CA MET A 122 35.42 0.48 5.47
C MET A 122 36.36 1.70 5.47
N ILE A 123 36.58 2.24 6.64
CA ILE A 123 37.44 3.42 6.85
C ILE A 123 38.81 2.92 7.33
N LEU A 124 39.83 3.25 6.55
CA LEU A 124 41.20 2.91 6.89
C LEU A 124 41.79 3.91 7.86
N PRO A 125 42.79 3.53 8.68
CA PRO A 125 43.54 4.47 9.51
C PRO A 125 44.03 5.67 8.70
N GLY A 126 43.79 6.87 9.23
CA GLY A 126 44.21 8.15 8.59
C GLY A 126 43.30 8.62 7.45
N THR A 127 42.18 7.96 7.17
CA THR A 127 41.19 8.43 6.19
C THR A 127 39.87 8.80 6.87
N GLY A 128 39.06 9.66 6.25
CA GLY A 128 37.74 10.08 6.74
C GLY A 128 37.73 10.72 8.13
N GLY A 129 38.88 11.22 8.61
CA GLY A 129 39.02 11.75 9.95
C GLY A 129 39.14 10.70 11.04
N SER A 130 39.40 9.40 10.71
CA SER A 130 39.49 8.32 11.67
C SER A 130 40.53 8.56 12.78
N PRO A 131 40.12 8.54 14.07
CA PRO A 131 41.05 8.61 15.19
C PRO A 131 41.67 7.24 15.52
N PHE A 132 41.21 6.15 14.90
CA PHE A 132 41.64 4.79 15.20
C PHE A 132 42.83 4.36 14.36
N ALA A 133 43.77 3.64 14.99
CA ALA A 133 44.93 3.06 14.33
C ALA A 133 44.64 1.73 13.63
N VAL A 134 43.38 1.26 13.68
CA VAL A 134 42.86 0.05 13.02
C VAL A 134 41.75 0.39 12.04
N PRO A 135 41.50 -0.43 11.01
CA PRO A 135 40.34 -0.25 10.14
C PRO A 135 39.04 -0.31 10.95
N VAL A 136 38.06 0.50 10.57
CA VAL A 136 36.72 0.48 11.14
C VAL A 136 35.69 0.33 10.05
N LEU A 137 34.63 -0.42 10.33
CA LEU A 137 33.43 -0.46 9.52
C LEU A 137 32.47 0.61 10.03
N TRP A 138 32.18 1.59 9.21
CA TRP A 138 31.17 2.58 9.50
C TRP A 138 29.76 1.99 9.35
N LEU A 139 28.97 2.11 10.39
CA LEU A 139 27.59 1.64 10.48
C LEU A 139 26.71 2.85 10.79
N GLY A 140 26.32 3.58 9.75
CA GLY A 140 25.65 4.86 10.00
C GLY A 140 24.96 5.48 8.81
N ARG A 141 24.61 6.73 9.04
CA ARG A 141 23.94 7.63 8.11
C ARG A 141 24.84 8.85 7.88
N ALA A 142 24.86 9.37 6.66
CA ALA A 142 25.62 10.59 6.37
C ALA A 142 25.17 11.76 7.24
N LEU A 143 23.83 11.91 7.41
CA LEU A 143 23.22 12.94 8.25
C LEU A 143 22.47 12.29 9.39
N GLY A 144 22.84 12.60 10.63
CA GLY A 144 22.28 12.04 11.84
C GLY A 144 21.03 12.77 12.34
N SER A 145 20.64 12.47 13.59
CA SER A 145 19.38 12.96 14.19
C SER A 145 19.32 14.48 14.39
N ALA A 146 20.46 15.19 14.40
CA ALA A 146 20.51 16.66 14.53
C ALA A 146 20.09 17.41 13.26
N PHE A 147 20.08 16.75 12.11
CA PHE A 147 19.77 17.39 10.83
C PHE A 147 18.26 17.45 10.56
N PRO A 148 17.79 18.49 9.85
CA PRO A 148 16.38 18.63 9.50
C PRO A 148 15.93 17.52 8.53
N SER A 149 14.65 17.20 8.58
CA SER A 149 14.03 16.27 7.64
C SER A 149 13.82 16.93 6.29
N PRO A 150 14.29 16.34 5.18
CA PRO A 150 13.87 16.75 3.85
C PRO A 150 12.45 16.25 3.56
N HIS A 151 11.79 16.83 2.56
CA HIS A 151 10.46 16.44 2.12
C HIS A 151 10.51 15.57 0.87
N ALA A 152 9.56 14.66 0.76
CA ALA A 152 9.31 13.81 -0.40
C ALA A 152 7.99 14.23 -1.07
N PRO A 153 7.98 15.25 -1.91
CA PRO A 153 6.77 15.71 -2.59
C PRO A 153 6.28 14.65 -3.58
N ARG A 154 4.96 14.66 -3.79
CA ARG A 154 4.27 13.84 -4.76
C ARG A 154 3.16 14.65 -5.40
N ASP A 155 3.14 14.71 -6.72
CA ASP A 155 2.16 15.44 -7.50
C ASP A 155 1.44 14.42 -8.39
N ILE A 156 0.11 14.43 -8.37
CA ILE A 156 -0.73 13.51 -9.15
C ILE A 156 -1.79 14.32 -9.87
N ASP A 157 -1.78 14.26 -11.21
CA ASP A 157 -2.77 14.91 -12.07
C ASP A 157 -3.54 13.87 -12.87
N GLY A 158 -4.87 13.96 -12.85
CA GLY A 158 -5.75 13.07 -13.58
C GLY A 158 -6.77 13.83 -14.43
N ASP A 159 -6.93 13.42 -15.68
CA ASP A 159 -7.94 13.93 -16.61
C ASP A 159 -8.81 12.81 -17.16
N ARG A 160 -10.11 13.07 -17.32
CA ARG A 160 -11.05 12.16 -17.97
C ARG A 160 -12.06 12.93 -18.81
N ILE A 161 -12.21 12.51 -20.05
CA ILE A 161 -13.27 12.98 -20.96
C ILE A 161 -14.08 11.76 -21.42
N SER A 162 -15.40 11.83 -21.29
CA SER A 162 -16.32 10.84 -21.82
C SER A 162 -17.38 11.50 -22.67
N MET A 163 -17.59 10.99 -23.88
CA MET A 163 -18.62 11.46 -24.82
C MET A 163 -19.55 10.30 -25.14
N GLY A 164 -20.86 10.54 -25.03
CA GLY A 164 -21.89 9.56 -25.27
C GLY A 164 -22.93 10.03 -26.31
N LEU A 165 -23.43 9.08 -27.06
CA LEU A 165 -24.62 9.21 -27.91
C LEU A 165 -25.52 8.01 -27.64
N SER A 166 -26.80 8.27 -27.41
CA SER A 166 -27.79 7.22 -27.22
C SER A 166 -29.11 7.54 -27.95
N GLY A 167 -29.91 6.52 -28.19
CA GLY A 167 -31.17 6.67 -28.84
C GLY A 167 -31.98 5.38 -28.90
N GLU A 168 -33.19 5.47 -29.45
CA GLU A 168 -34.10 4.35 -29.63
C GLU A 168 -34.16 3.96 -31.10
N MET A 169 -34.16 2.64 -31.36
CA MET A 169 -34.33 2.05 -32.67
C MET A 169 -35.84 1.91 -33.00
N GLU A 170 -36.21 1.83 -34.26
CA GLU A 170 -37.61 1.63 -34.70
C GLU A 170 -38.28 0.35 -34.10
N ASN A 171 -37.50 -0.63 -33.71
CA ASN A 171 -37.97 -1.89 -33.09
C ASN A 171 -38.09 -1.83 -31.57
N GLY A 172 -37.89 -0.65 -30.95
CA GLY A 172 -38.00 -0.43 -29.51
C GLY A 172 -36.76 -0.83 -28.70
N PHE A 173 -35.64 -1.15 -29.37
CA PHE A 173 -34.34 -1.33 -28.67
C PHE A 173 -33.67 0.02 -28.52
N ASN A 174 -33.04 0.22 -27.37
CA ASN A 174 -32.14 1.33 -27.11
C ASN A 174 -30.74 0.97 -27.55
N TRP A 175 -30.01 1.95 -28.03
CA TRP A 175 -28.58 1.85 -28.32
C TRP A 175 -27.83 2.96 -27.59
N ASP A 176 -26.60 2.68 -27.23
CA ASP A 176 -25.73 3.56 -26.48
C ASP A 176 -24.29 3.35 -26.95
N VAL A 177 -23.58 4.46 -27.23
CA VAL A 177 -22.19 4.46 -27.66
C VAL A 177 -21.43 5.49 -26.85
N HIS A 178 -20.44 5.06 -26.09
CA HIS A 178 -19.55 5.94 -25.33
C HIS A 178 -18.11 5.79 -25.78
N TYR A 179 -17.41 6.92 -25.84
CA TYR A 179 -15.97 6.96 -25.98
C TYR A 179 -15.37 7.75 -24.82
N THR A 180 -14.49 7.10 -24.07
CA THR A 180 -13.84 7.66 -22.89
C THR A 180 -12.34 7.65 -23.08
N VAL A 181 -11.68 8.76 -22.77
CA VAL A 181 -10.22 8.87 -22.63
C VAL A 181 -9.93 9.35 -21.21
N SER A 182 -9.02 8.69 -20.54
CA SER A 182 -8.53 9.11 -19.22
C SER A 182 -7.03 8.93 -19.13
N GLY A 183 -6.36 9.81 -18.38
CA GLY A 183 -4.94 9.71 -18.11
C GLY A 183 -4.62 10.18 -16.70
N GLU A 184 -3.55 9.65 -16.16
CA GLU A 184 -2.98 10.05 -14.89
C GLU A 184 -1.46 10.22 -15.03
N LYS A 185 -0.94 11.30 -14.46
CA LYS A 185 0.49 11.60 -14.38
C LYS A 185 0.89 11.74 -12.94
N GLU A 186 1.92 11.03 -12.53
CA GLU A 186 2.47 11.09 -11.20
C GLU A 186 3.95 11.51 -11.24
N TYR A 187 4.32 12.51 -10.46
CA TYR A 187 5.70 12.80 -10.09
C TYR A 187 5.93 12.43 -8.63
N PHE A 188 6.98 11.69 -8.38
CA PHE A 188 7.39 11.31 -7.03
C PHE A 188 8.88 11.54 -6.83
N LYS A 189 9.22 12.22 -5.72
CA LYS A 189 10.60 12.48 -5.32
C LYS A 189 10.84 11.97 -3.91
N GLN A 190 11.85 11.11 -3.73
CA GLN A 190 12.29 10.65 -2.42
C GLN A 190 13.75 10.98 -2.18
N PRO A 191 14.07 11.81 -1.16
CA PRO A 191 15.46 12.22 -0.85
C PRO A 191 16.34 11.02 -0.49
N ASP A 192 17.62 11.09 -0.91
CA ASP A 192 18.67 10.13 -0.56
C ASP A 192 20.05 10.83 -0.64
N THR A 193 21.10 10.07 -0.40
CA THR A 193 22.49 10.50 -0.54
C THR A 193 23.10 9.85 -1.77
N SER A 194 23.83 10.62 -2.59
CA SER A 194 24.58 10.07 -3.74
C SER A 194 25.74 9.21 -3.26
N THR A 195 25.77 7.94 -3.63
CA THR A 195 26.86 7.00 -3.28
C THR A 195 28.21 7.45 -3.82
N SER A 196 28.25 7.90 -5.09
CA SER A 196 29.49 8.31 -5.75
C SER A 196 30.06 9.59 -5.13
N ARG A 197 29.23 10.60 -4.90
CA ARG A 197 29.65 11.87 -4.29
C ARG A 197 30.04 11.67 -2.82
N PHE A 198 29.28 10.90 -2.05
CA PHE A 198 29.63 10.61 -0.67
C PHE A 198 30.96 9.87 -0.56
N SER A 199 31.20 8.87 -1.42
CA SER A 199 32.49 8.16 -1.49
C SER A 199 33.64 9.09 -1.85
N ALA A 200 33.47 10.00 -2.83
CA ALA A 200 34.46 11.01 -3.18
C ALA A 200 34.75 11.95 -2.01
N ALA A 201 33.73 12.40 -1.29
CA ALA A 201 33.88 13.25 -0.13
C ALA A 201 34.66 12.58 1.02
N ILE A 202 34.40 11.30 1.30
CA ILE A 202 35.20 10.54 2.29
C ILE A 202 36.66 10.43 1.87
N ALA A 203 36.93 10.31 0.57
CA ALA A 203 38.27 10.24 0.01
C ALA A 203 38.99 11.63 -0.06
N GLY A 204 38.34 12.73 0.33
CA GLY A 204 38.89 14.08 0.30
C GLY A 204 38.73 14.81 -1.03
N ASN A 205 37.89 14.28 -1.92
CA ASN A 205 37.61 14.84 -3.25
C ASN A 205 36.17 15.35 -3.36
N GLY A 206 35.53 15.72 -2.25
CA GLY A 206 34.15 16.19 -2.19
C GLY A 206 33.99 17.68 -2.52
N GLY A 207 32.73 18.07 -2.60
CA GLY A 207 32.31 19.43 -2.90
C GLY A 207 32.44 19.81 -4.37
N PRO A 208 31.89 20.97 -4.77
CA PRO A 208 31.92 21.41 -6.17
C PRO A 208 33.35 21.62 -6.71
N SER A 209 34.32 21.96 -5.85
CA SER A 209 35.71 22.13 -6.21
C SER A 209 36.55 20.85 -6.16
N GLY A 210 36.01 19.77 -5.60
CA GLY A 210 36.68 18.48 -5.51
C GLY A 210 37.80 18.40 -4.48
N ASP A 211 37.80 19.25 -3.44
CA ASP A 211 38.84 19.38 -2.43
C ASP A 211 38.36 19.30 -0.97
N GLN A 212 37.06 19.01 -0.77
CA GLN A 212 36.47 18.90 0.56
C GLN A 212 36.44 17.46 1.05
N THR A 213 36.71 17.26 2.36
CA THR A 213 36.67 15.96 3.01
C THR A 213 35.45 15.85 3.93
N TRP A 214 34.66 14.78 3.78
CA TRP A 214 33.55 14.48 4.70
C TRP A 214 34.09 13.98 6.05
N SER A 215 33.66 14.63 7.13
CA SER A 215 33.96 14.19 8.50
C SER A 215 32.91 13.16 8.96
N LEU A 216 33.28 11.89 8.96
CA LEU A 216 32.40 10.80 9.45
C LEU A 216 32.29 10.79 10.98
N PHE A 217 33.36 11.16 11.68
CA PHE A 217 33.49 11.12 13.14
C PHE A 217 32.93 12.36 13.83
N ASP A 218 32.62 13.38 13.08
CA ASP A 218 31.88 14.58 13.49
C ASP A 218 31.07 15.13 12.33
N PRO A 219 29.89 14.57 12.03
CA PRO A 219 29.04 14.99 10.91
C PRO A 219 28.66 16.48 10.97
N SER A 220 28.60 17.07 12.17
CA SER A 220 28.26 18.49 12.36
C SER A 220 29.37 19.46 11.91
N ALA A 221 30.58 18.97 11.69
CA ALA A 221 31.70 19.76 11.17
C ALA A 221 31.65 19.95 9.65
N ASN A 222 30.80 19.25 8.92
CA ASN A 222 30.65 19.37 7.47
C ASN A 222 29.96 20.69 7.09
N SER A 223 30.43 21.34 6.03
CA SER A 223 29.81 22.55 5.51
C SER A 223 28.46 22.27 4.85
N GLN A 224 27.54 23.24 4.86
CA GLN A 224 26.27 23.13 4.16
C GLN A 224 26.46 22.86 2.65
N GLU A 225 27.45 23.50 2.02
CA GLU A 225 27.78 23.25 0.62
C GLU A 225 28.16 21.80 0.35
N LEU A 226 28.90 21.14 1.25
CA LEU A 226 29.27 19.74 1.12
C LEU A 226 28.06 18.82 1.38
N ILE A 227 27.19 19.16 2.33
CA ILE A 227 25.92 18.47 2.62
C ILE A 227 25.03 18.54 1.38
N ASP A 228 24.81 19.70 0.81
CA ASP A 228 24.00 19.90 -0.39
C ASP A 228 24.57 19.12 -1.58
N TRP A 229 25.91 19.11 -1.70
CA TRP A 229 26.58 18.41 -2.80
C TRP A 229 26.44 16.89 -2.74
N ILE A 230 26.43 16.26 -1.56
CA ILE A 230 26.17 14.80 -1.44
C ILE A 230 24.69 14.45 -1.50
N SER A 231 23.79 15.41 -1.23
CA SER A 231 22.36 15.20 -1.22
C SER A 231 21.83 14.99 -2.63
N THR A 232 20.90 14.05 -2.77
CA THR A 232 20.23 13.73 -4.03
C THR A 232 18.82 13.21 -3.74
N ALA A 233 18.13 12.72 -4.76
CA ALA A 233 16.83 12.08 -4.62
C ALA A 233 16.64 11.00 -5.67
N GLN A 234 15.81 10.03 -5.36
CA GLN A 234 15.15 9.19 -6.37
C GLN A 234 13.96 9.98 -6.93
N GLU A 235 13.93 10.18 -8.24
CA GLU A 235 12.83 10.85 -8.92
C GLU A 235 12.24 9.93 -9.97
N THR A 236 10.91 9.88 -10.01
CA THR A 236 10.14 9.01 -10.91
C THR A 236 8.96 9.80 -11.46
N TRP A 237 8.72 9.66 -12.75
CA TRP A 237 7.52 10.14 -13.47
C TRP A 237 6.80 8.92 -14.01
N THR A 238 5.54 8.75 -13.65
CA THR A 238 4.69 7.67 -14.15
C THR A 238 3.54 8.30 -14.92
N GLU A 239 3.24 7.75 -16.10
CA GLU A 239 2.10 8.15 -16.91
C GLU A 239 1.30 6.92 -17.30
N VAL A 240 -0.03 7.02 -17.16
CA VAL A 240 -0.99 5.96 -17.53
C VAL A 240 -2.07 6.59 -18.36
N GLU A 241 -2.39 5.99 -19.52
CA GLU A 241 -3.49 6.41 -20.35
C GLU A 241 -4.42 5.22 -20.65
N LEU A 242 -5.72 5.49 -20.73
CA LEU A 242 -6.77 4.52 -21.05
C LEU A 242 -7.76 5.14 -22.01
N SER A 243 -7.97 4.50 -23.17
CA SER A 243 -9.03 4.79 -24.12
C SER A 243 -10.02 3.63 -24.16
N VAL A 244 -11.32 3.93 -24.09
CA VAL A 244 -12.39 2.91 -24.13
C VAL A 244 -13.49 3.34 -25.09
N LEU A 245 -13.85 2.44 -26.02
CA LEU A 245 -15.07 2.53 -26.82
C LEU A 245 -16.04 1.46 -26.33
N ASP A 246 -17.22 1.89 -25.87
CA ASP A 246 -18.33 1.04 -25.47
C ASP A 246 -19.49 1.19 -26.45
N VAL A 247 -20.06 0.07 -26.85
CA VAL A 247 -21.30 0.00 -27.62
C VAL A 247 -22.27 -0.95 -26.94
N LEU A 248 -23.46 -0.50 -26.62
CA LEU A 248 -24.50 -1.29 -25.97
C LEU A 248 -25.79 -1.21 -26.75
N VAL A 249 -26.49 -2.32 -26.89
CA VAL A 249 -27.87 -2.41 -27.36
C VAL A 249 -28.69 -3.18 -26.35
N SER A 250 -29.82 -2.64 -25.91
CA SER A 250 -30.69 -3.25 -24.92
C SER A 250 -32.15 -3.07 -25.24
N GLY A 251 -32.98 -4.01 -24.86
CA GLY A 251 -34.44 -3.94 -25.10
C GLY A 251 -35.14 -5.23 -24.71
N ASN A 252 -36.41 -5.33 -25.06
CA ASN A 252 -37.27 -6.43 -24.68
C ASN A 252 -37.61 -7.30 -25.90
N MET A 253 -37.46 -8.61 -25.76
CA MET A 253 -37.93 -9.60 -26.74
C MET A 253 -39.00 -10.49 -26.08
N GLY A 254 -40.24 -10.03 -26.16
CA GLY A 254 -41.34 -10.65 -25.43
C GLY A 254 -41.20 -10.51 -23.94
N ASP A 255 -41.04 -11.61 -23.21
CA ASP A 255 -40.89 -11.65 -21.73
C ASP A 255 -39.41 -11.64 -21.29
N VAL A 256 -38.47 -11.43 -22.20
CA VAL A 256 -37.05 -11.45 -21.92
C VAL A 256 -36.45 -10.08 -22.15
N ASP A 257 -35.80 -9.52 -21.15
CA ASP A 257 -34.94 -8.35 -21.27
C ASP A 257 -33.58 -8.81 -21.80
N LEU A 258 -33.08 -8.15 -22.82
CA LEU A 258 -31.83 -8.50 -23.49
C LEU A 258 -30.91 -7.29 -23.51
N ALA A 259 -29.61 -7.53 -23.31
CA ALA A 259 -28.55 -6.59 -23.59
C ALA A 259 -27.41 -7.30 -24.33
N ALA A 260 -26.81 -6.61 -25.30
CA ALA A 260 -25.61 -7.08 -25.98
C ALA A 260 -24.67 -5.90 -26.17
N GLY A 261 -23.39 -6.11 -25.98
CA GLY A 261 -22.41 -5.03 -26.09
C GLY A 261 -21.09 -5.47 -26.68
N PHE A 262 -20.34 -4.45 -27.07
CA PHE A 262 -19.01 -4.53 -27.62
C PHE A 262 -18.15 -3.48 -26.92
N GLN A 263 -16.90 -3.82 -26.58
CA GLN A 263 -15.96 -2.90 -25.97
C GLN A 263 -14.58 -3.05 -26.62
N MET A 264 -13.90 -1.93 -26.86
CA MET A 264 -12.48 -1.87 -27.18
C MET A 264 -11.77 -1.04 -26.13
N ARG A 265 -10.61 -1.48 -25.69
CA ARG A 265 -9.73 -0.74 -24.76
C ARG A 265 -8.32 -0.69 -25.31
N GLU A 266 -7.67 0.45 -25.11
CA GLU A 266 -6.26 0.67 -25.32
C GLU A 266 -5.67 1.24 -24.03
N GLU A 267 -4.62 0.64 -23.51
CA GLU A 267 -3.94 1.05 -22.31
C GLU A 267 -2.47 1.34 -22.62
N GLU A 268 -1.98 2.47 -22.12
CA GLU A 268 -0.57 2.86 -22.20
C GLU A 268 -0.01 3.10 -20.80
N TYR A 269 1.26 2.77 -20.61
CA TYR A 269 1.97 2.94 -19.34
C TYR A 269 3.41 3.29 -19.61
N SER A 270 3.94 4.30 -18.91
CA SER A 270 5.35 4.64 -18.96
C SER A 270 5.89 5.04 -17.59
N VAL A 271 7.18 4.76 -17.38
CA VAL A 271 7.94 5.20 -16.20
C VAL A 271 9.27 5.76 -16.65
N ASP A 272 9.47 7.05 -16.39
CA ASP A 272 10.74 7.74 -16.52
C ASP A 272 11.40 7.98 -15.15
N ARG A 273 12.71 8.13 -15.15
CA ARG A 273 13.52 8.33 -13.93
C ARG A 273 14.64 9.32 -14.15
N SER A 274 15.02 10.03 -13.08
CA SER A 274 16.25 10.83 -13.09
C SER A 274 17.48 9.93 -13.29
N ALA A 275 18.51 10.46 -13.93
CA ALA A 275 19.69 9.67 -14.34
C ALA A 275 20.38 8.92 -13.19
N ASN A 276 20.37 9.49 -11.97
CA ASN A 276 20.91 8.86 -10.77
C ASN A 276 20.00 7.77 -10.18
N SER A 277 18.75 7.66 -10.65
CA SER A 277 17.75 6.69 -10.21
C SER A 277 17.61 5.50 -11.17
N ILE A 278 18.31 5.53 -12.31
CA ILE A 278 18.28 4.43 -13.30
C ILE A 278 19.18 3.30 -12.83
N THR A 279 18.67 2.06 -12.93
CA THR A 279 19.42 0.82 -12.75
C THR A 279 19.53 0.09 -14.07
N VAL A 280 20.55 -0.74 -14.23
CA VAL A 280 20.71 -1.61 -15.40
C VAL A 280 20.88 -3.06 -14.93
N PHE A 281 20.12 -3.97 -15.52
CA PHE A 281 20.22 -5.40 -15.31
C PHE A 281 20.80 -6.09 -16.57
N ASP A 282 21.49 -7.19 -16.39
CA ASP A 282 21.86 -8.07 -17.49
C ASP A 282 20.70 -8.99 -17.89
N ALA A 283 20.88 -9.77 -18.96
CA ALA A 283 19.86 -10.69 -19.44
C ALA A 283 19.50 -11.82 -18.43
N ALA A 284 20.30 -12.04 -17.42
CA ALA A 284 20.06 -13.00 -16.34
C ALA A 284 19.42 -12.34 -15.09
N GLY A 285 19.01 -11.07 -15.17
CA GLY A 285 18.40 -10.33 -14.06
C GLY A 285 19.39 -9.89 -12.96
N ASN A 286 20.70 -9.91 -13.23
CA ASN A 286 21.67 -9.40 -12.28
C ASN A 286 21.80 -7.89 -12.41
N LEU A 287 21.84 -7.17 -11.28
CA LEU A 287 22.08 -5.75 -11.22
C LEU A 287 23.55 -5.44 -11.65
N VAL A 288 23.72 -4.83 -12.82
CA VAL A 288 25.05 -4.48 -13.39
C VAL A 288 25.43 -3.05 -13.09
N VAL A 289 24.48 -2.13 -13.17
CA VAL A 289 24.68 -0.73 -12.82
C VAL A 289 23.62 -0.34 -11.77
N PRO A 290 24.01 -0.17 -10.51
CA PRO A 290 23.10 0.31 -9.48
C PRO A 290 22.82 1.81 -9.66
N ALA A 291 21.67 2.27 -9.20
CA ALA A 291 21.40 3.69 -9.05
C ALA A 291 22.45 4.37 -8.14
N ASP A 292 22.74 5.65 -8.39
CA ASP A 292 23.67 6.43 -7.55
C ASP A 292 22.97 6.96 -6.28
N LEU A 293 22.44 6.01 -5.50
CA LEU A 293 21.66 6.21 -4.29
C LEU A 293 22.22 5.31 -3.18
N ILE A 294 22.44 5.87 -1.99
CA ILE A 294 23.09 5.10 -0.92
C ILE A 294 22.17 4.04 -0.31
N PHE A 295 20.86 4.27 -0.34
CA PHE A 295 19.85 3.43 0.26
C PHE A 295 18.79 3.02 -0.76
N LEU A 296 18.12 3.97 -1.42
CA LEU A 296 17.08 3.65 -2.40
C LEU A 296 17.67 2.90 -3.60
N GLY A 297 16.86 2.10 -4.26
CA GLY A 297 17.36 1.18 -5.27
C GLY A 297 17.23 1.65 -6.71
N GLY A 298 16.35 2.61 -6.96
CA GLY A 298 16.04 3.00 -8.34
C GLY A 298 15.25 1.94 -9.12
N GLY A 299 15.31 1.99 -10.44
CA GLY A 299 14.64 1.04 -11.33
C GLY A 299 14.97 1.24 -12.79
N LEU A 300 14.32 0.48 -13.67
CA LEU A 300 14.37 0.69 -15.11
C LEU A 300 13.46 1.85 -15.53
N VAL A 301 13.81 2.49 -16.62
CA VAL A 301 12.85 3.21 -17.48
C VAL A 301 12.11 2.16 -18.27
N SER A 302 10.78 2.27 -18.34
CA SER A 302 9.94 1.29 -19.02
C SER A 302 8.71 1.92 -19.63
N ASP A 303 8.24 1.33 -20.71
CA ASP A 303 7.00 1.66 -21.39
C ASP A 303 6.30 0.37 -21.81
N GLY A 304 5.01 0.45 -22.01
CA GLY A 304 4.18 -0.65 -22.51
C GLY A 304 2.80 -0.16 -22.91
N ASN A 305 2.21 -0.87 -23.83
CA ASN A 305 0.83 -0.67 -24.27
C ASN A 305 0.17 -2.02 -24.50
N ARG A 306 -1.15 -2.06 -24.49
CA ARG A 306 -1.94 -3.22 -24.89
C ARG A 306 -3.33 -2.82 -25.37
N ASP A 307 -3.88 -3.66 -26.23
CA ASP A 307 -5.25 -3.56 -26.71
C ASP A 307 -6.07 -4.75 -26.18
N SER A 308 -7.35 -4.52 -25.93
CA SER A 308 -8.30 -5.60 -25.66
C SER A 308 -9.65 -5.33 -26.32
N THR A 309 -10.33 -6.41 -26.70
CA THR A 309 -11.64 -6.34 -27.34
C THR A 309 -12.59 -7.34 -26.69
N ALA A 310 -13.80 -6.91 -26.36
CA ALA A 310 -14.78 -7.74 -25.71
C ALA A 310 -16.15 -7.68 -26.39
N VAL A 311 -16.86 -8.80 -26.31
CA VAL A 311 -18.29 -8.90 -26.63
C VAL A 311 -19.04 -9.57 -25.50
N PHE A 312 -20.24 -9.12 -25.22
CA PHE A 312 -21.05 -9.73 -24.18
C PHE A 312 -22.54 -9.75 -24.52
N VAL A 313 -23.25 -10.69 -23.92
CA VAL A 313 -24.71 -10.80 -23.97
C VAL A 313 -25.23 -11.08 -22.59
N GLU A 314 -26.30 -10.41 -22.22
CA GLU A 314 -27.06 -10.62 -20.98
C GLU A 314 -28.55 -10.81 -21.30
N ALA A 315 -29.19 -11.73 -20.57
CA ALA A 315 -30.62 -11.94 -20.64
C ALA A 315 -31.20 -12.06 -19.21
N SER A 316 -32.35 -11.39 -19.00
CA SER A 316 -33.13 -11.48 -17.75
C SER A 316 -34.56 -11.87 -18.06
N ARG A 317 -35.15 -12.76 -17.27
CA ARG A 317 -36.51 -13.16 -17.40
C ARG A 317 -37.19 -13.43 -16.06
N GLN A 318 -38.41 -12.87 -15.93
CA GLN A 318 -39.33 -13.27 -14.89
C GLN A 318 -40.01 -14.61 -15.29
N ILE A 319 -39.59 -15.70 -14.65
CA ILE A 319 -40.11 -17.08 -14.98
C ILE A 319 -41.54 -17.25 -14.49
N ASN A 320 -41.84 -16.69 -13.32
CA ASN A 320 -43.18 -16.60 -12.73
C ASN A 320 -43.17 -15.47 -11.68
N ASP A 321 -44.32 -15.21 -11.05
CA ASP A 321 -44.49 -14.08 -10.09
C ASP A 321 -43.47 -14.08 -8.92
N LYS A 322 -42.75 -15.17 -8.73
CA LYS A 322 -41.78 -15.35 -7.60
C LYS A 322 -40.33 -15.58 -8.01
N LEU A 323 -40.09 -15.93 -9.26
CA LEU A 323 -38.75 -16.35 -9.72
C LEU A 323 -38.26 -15.54 -10.90
N GLU A 324 -37.16 -14.81 -10.70
CA GLU A 324 -36.39 -14.15 -11.73
C GLU A 324 -35.07 -14.90 -11.95
N LEU A 325 -34.68 -15.08 -13.20
CA LEU A 325 -33.40 -15.63 -13.62
C LEU A 325 -32.68 -14.64 -14.53
N LYS A 326 -31.38 -14.49 -14.32
CA LYS A 326 -30.48 -13.73 -15.20
C LYS A 326 -29.31 -14.59 -15.62
N GLY A 327 -28.90 -14.47 -16.87
CA GLY A 327 -27.72 -15.10 -17.42
C GLY A 327 -26.92 -14.12 -18.25
N ALA A 328 -25.61 -14.16 -18.17
CA ALA A 328 -24.71 -13.38 -19.00
C ALA A 328 -23.51 -14.22 -19.42
N VAL A 329 -22.89 -13.85 -20.52
CA VAL A 329 -21.58 -14.34 -20.95
C VAL A 329 -20.81 -13.20 -21.60
N ARG A 330 -19.55 -13.07 -21.24
CA ARG A 330 -18.58 -12.15 -21.83
C ARG A 330 -17.43 -12.97 -22.41
N TYR A 331 -17.06 -12.67 -23.63
CA TYR A 331 -15.80 -13.09 -24.24
C TYR A 331 -14.90 -11.88 -24.37
N GLU A 332 -13.67 -12.02 -23.99
CA GLU A 332 -12.66 -10.98 -24.13
C GLU A 332 -11.39 -11.55 -24.76
N ASP A 333 -10.93 -10.88 -25.82
CA ASP A 333 -9.67 -11.14 -26.52
C ASP A 333 -8.64 -10.15 -25.95
N LEU A 334 -7.67 -10.68 -25.24
CA LEU A 334 -6.57 -9.96 -24.60
C LEU A 334 -5.31 -10.17 -25.46
N GLU A 335 -4.35 -9.29 -25.37
CA GLU A 335 -3.10 -9.45 -26.09
C GLU A 335 -2.35 -10.75 -25.67
N SER A 336 -2.45 -11.13 -24.40
CA SER A 336 -1.76 -12.29 -23.83
C SER A 336 -2.55 -13.58 -23.91
N ASP A 337 -3.90 -13.54 -23.89
CA ASP A 337 -4.80 -14.71 -23.83
C ASP A 337 -6.23 -14.31 -24.20
N SER A 338 -7.21 -15.19 -24.02
CA SER A 338 -8.62 -14.88 -24.15
C SER A 338 -9.42 -15.51 -23.02
N THR A 339 -10.51 -14.86 -22.59
CA THR A 339 -11.35 -15.35 -21.50
C THR A 339 -12.81 -15.49 -21.93
N VAL A 340 -13.54 -16.39 -21.26
CA VAL A 340 -14.99 -16.53 -21.37
C VAL A 340 -15.58 -16.56 -19.98
N ASP A 341 -16.31 -15.52 -19.61
CA ASP A 341 -16.82 -15.31 -18.27
C ASP A 341 -18.37 -15.43 -18.24
N PRO A 342 -18.91 -16.60 -17.85
CA PRO A 342 -20.33 -16.78 -17.64
C PRO A 342 -20.78 -16.23 -16.30
N LYS A 343 -22.04 -15.79 -16.23
CA LYS A 343 -22.73 -15.46 -14.98
C LYS A 343 -24.16 -15.99 -15.04
N ILE A 344 -24.61 -16.59 -13.94
CA ILE A 344 -26.01 -16.93 -13.73
C ILE A 344 -26.42 -16.44 -12.33
N SER A 345 -27.61 -15.87 -12.24
CA SER A 345 -28.17 -15.47 -10.95
C SER A 345 -29.67 -15.74 -10.88
N MET A 346 -30.11 -15.94 -9.65
CA MET A 346 -31.50 -16.27 -9.32
C MET A 346 -31.96 -15.39 -8.15
N ARG A 347 -33.17 -14.85 -8.27
CA ARG A 347 -33.91 -14.21 -7.20
C ARG A 347 -35.25 -14.91 -7.02
N TYR A 348 -35.52 -15.43 -5.82
CA TYR A 348 -36.73 -16.20 -5.52
C TYR A 348 -37.47 -15.60 -4.31
N GLU A 349 -38.69 -15.16 -4.51
CA GLU A 349 -39.62 -14.72 -3.47
C GLU A 349 -40.26 -15.91 -2.77
N ALA A 350 -39.58 -16.47 -1.76
CA ALA A 350 -40.05 -17.66 -1.04
C ALA A 350 -41.34 -17.36 -0.29
N SER A 351 -41.50 -16.16 0.25
CA SER A 351 -42.73 -15.61 0.84
C SER A 351 -42.73 -14.09 0.71
N ASP A 352 -43.83 -13.44 1.13
CA ASP A 352 -43.96 -11.97 1.16
C ASP A 352 -42.84 -11.31 1.99
N ASN A 353 -42.24 -12.05 2.91
CA ASN A 353 -41.26 -11.55 3.87
C ASN A 353 -39.83 -12.11 3.62
N LEU A 354 -39.63 -13.01 2.67
CA LEU A 354 -38.35 -13.68 2.46
C LEU A 354 -38.01 -13.81 0.98
N VAL A 355 -36.93 -13.21 0.60
CA VAL A 355 -36.31 -13.35 -0.72
C VAL A 355 -35.01 -14.14 -0.58
N LEU A 356 -34.83 -15.18 -1.38
CA LEU A 356 -33.59 -15.91 -1.52
C LEU A 356 -32.90 -15.49 -2.81
N ARG A 357 -31.59 -15.39 -2.78
CA ARG A 357 -30.76 -15.10 -3.95
C ARG A 357 -29.57 -16.03 -4.03
N ALA A 358 -29.18 -16.37 -5.24
CA ALA A 358 -27.96 -17.13 -5.51
C ALA A 358 -27.35 -16.66 -6.82
N SER A 359 -26.04 -16.66 -6.90
CA SER A 359 -25.31 -16.40 -8.13
C SER A 359 -24.03 -17.21 -8.21
N TYR A 360 -23.67 -17.54 -9.44
CA TYR A 360 -22.34 -18.02 -9.82
C TYR A 360 -21.83 -17.14 -10.97
N SER A 361 -20.57 -16.78 -10.92
CA SER A 361 -19.90 -16.09 -12.03
C SER A 361 -18.41 -16.42 -12.04
N SER A 362 -17.82 -16.51 -13.23
CA SER A 362 -16.38 -16.35 -13.35
C SER A 362 -16.01 -14.87 -13.58
N SER A 363 -14.77 -14.55 -13.32
CA SER A 363 -14.15 -13.25 -13.61
C SER A 363 -12.66 -13.43 -13.80
N PHE A 364 -12.02 -12.47 -14.44
CA PHE A 364 -10.58 -12.49 -14.66
C PHE A 364 -9.95 -11.13 -14.36
N ARG A 365 -8.64 -11.12 -14.18
CA ARG A 365 -7.80 -9.92 -14.15
C ARG A 365 -6.52 -10.14 -14.93
N GLU A 366 -6.30 -9.34 -15.96
CA GLU A 366 -5.03 -9.34 -16.68
C GLU A 366 -3.90 -8.73 -15.83
N ALA A 367 -2.65 -9.16 -16.06
CA ALA A 367 -1.49 -8.54 -15.42
C ALA A 367 -1.44 -7.05 -15.77
N SER A 368 -1.09 -6.18 -14.82
CA SER A 368 -0.89 -4.76 -15.14
C SER A 368 0.32 -4.57 -16.05
N LEU A 369 0.31 -3.52 -16.89
CA LEU A 369 1.46 -3.18 -17.74
C LEU A 369 2.74 -3.02 -16.90
N ALA A 370 2.65 -2.46 -15.69
CA ALA A 370 3.77 -2.39 -14.76
C ALA A 370 4.34 -3.77 -14.37
N GLN A 371 3.48 -4.79 -14.16
CA GLN A 371 3.93 -6.16 -13.86
C GLN A 371 4.58 -6.83 -15.07
N LEU A 372 4.18 -6.45 -16.26
CA LEU A 372 4.70 -6.99 -17.52
C LEU A 372 6.01 -6.33 -17.96
N THR A 373 6.21 -5.03 -17.69
CA THR A 373 7.30 -4.22 -18.28
C THR A 373 8.27 -3.62 -17.27
N SER A 374 7.83 -3.32 -16.03
CA SER A 374 8.63 -2.54 -15.07
C SER A 374 9.39 -3.43 -14.09
N SER A 375 10.68 -3.15 -13.95
CA SER A 375 11.54 -3.72 -12.92
C SER A 375 12.13 -2.63 -12.04
N GLY A 376 12.28 -2.93 -10.75
CA GLY A 376 12.81 -1.97 -9.78
C GLY A 376 13.61 -2.64 -8.68
N VAL A 377 14.32 -1.83 -7.91
CA VAL A 377 15.10 -2.28 -6.75
C VAL A 377 14.54 -1.66 -5.49
N GLY A 378 13.98 -2.52 -4.65
CA GLY A 378 13.53 -2.15 -3.30
C GLY A 378 14.54 -2.55 -2.23
N LEU A 379 14.18 -2.25 -0.98
CA LEU A 379 14.94 -2.63 0.20
C LEU A 379 14.06 -3.44 1.13
N GLN A 380 14.63 -4.51 1.68
CA GLN A 380 13.97 -5.33 2.68
C GLN A 380 14.97 -5.81 3.74
N GLY A 381 14.53 -5.87 5.00
CA GLY A 381 15.25 -6.56 6.06
C GLY A 381 15.10 -8.07 5.89
N ILE A 382 16.20 -8.78 5.64
CA ILE A 382 16.23 -10.22 5.42
C ILE A 382 17.05 -10.90 6.50
N GLN A 383 16.50 -11.97 7.09
CA GLN A 383 17.23 -12.90 7.92
C GLN A 383 17.99 -13.88 7.01
N ASP A 384 19.32 -13.90 7.11
CA ASP A 384 20.16 -14.88 6.40
C ASP A 384 20.13 -16.25 7.11
N PHE A 385 20.38 -17.30 6.34
CA PHE A 385 20.40 -18.69 6.83
C PHE A 385 21.65 -19.44 6.37
N ASN A 386 22.06 -20.42 7.17
CA ASN A 386 23.01 -21.44 6.78
C ASN A 386 22.30 -22.54 5.94
N ALA A 387 23.06 -23.33 5.22
CA ALA A 387 22.53 -24.45 4.41
C ALA A 387 21.75 -25.49 5.23
N ASP A 388 21.97 -25.55 6.55
CA ASP A 388 21.24 -26.44 7.47
C ASP A 388 19.92 -25.82 7.98
N GLY A 389 19.53 -24.63 7.48
CA GLY A 389 18.31 -23.90 7.87
C GLY A 389 18.42 -23.12 9.17
N THR A 390 19.59 -23.07 9.81
CA THR A 390 19.80 -22.26 11.01
C THR A 390 20.02 -20.77 10.63
N PRO A 391 19.49 -19.82 11.42
CA PRO A 391 19.72 -18.39 11.20
C PRO A 391 21.22 -18.04 11.21
N LYS A 392 21.65 -17.22 10.26
CA LYS A 392 23.02 -16.71 10.13
C LYS A 392 23.04 -15.22 10.41
N GLY A 393 23.53 -14.85 11.59
CA GLY A 393 23.55 -13.44 12.02
C GLY A 393 22.15 -12.90 12.35
N GLY A 394 21.99 -11.58 12.30
CA GLY A 394 20.71 -10.88 12.47
C GLY A 394 20.11 -10.45 11.14
N VAL A 395 18.91 -9.89 11.19
CA VAL A 395 18.24 -9.26 10.04
C VAL A 395 19.12 -8.14 9.47
N THR A 396 19.36 -8.16 8.18
CA THR A 396 20.17 -7.17 7.44
C THR A 396 19.34 -6.59 6.31
N PHE A 397 19.37 -5.25 6.14
CA PHE A 397 18.77 -4.62 4.98
C PHE A 397 19.60 -4.91 3.73
N ILE A 398 18.96 -5.47 2.72
CA ILE A 398 19.55 -5.78 1.42
C ILE A 398 18.68 -5.27 0.28
N ARG A 399 19.25 -5.16 -0.90
CA ARG A 399 18.51 -4.80 -2.12
C ARG A 399 17.75 -6.00 -2.67
N ILE A 400 16.47 -5.79 -2.98
CA ILE A 400 15.63 -6.78 -3.64
C ILE A 400 15.32 -6.27 -5.04
N ALA A 401 15.83 -6.98 -6.06
CA ALA A 401 15.48 -6.72 -7.45
C ALA A 401 14.15 -7.40 -7.77
N GLY A 402 13.08 -6.61 -7.89
CA GLY A 402 11.78 -7.08 -8.35
C GLY A 402 11.73 -7.00 -9.88
N MET A 403 11.68 -8.13 -10.54
CA MET A 403 11.72 -8.24 -11.99
C MET A 403 10.30 -8.42 -12.55
N ASN A 404 10.02 -7.70 -13.63
CA ASN A 404 8.83 -7.91 -14.45
C ASN A 404 8.78 -9.32 -15.05
N ASN A 405 7.59 -9.73 -15.50
CA ASN A 405 7.44 -10.99 -16.23
C ASN A 405 6.42 -10.81 -17.38
N PRO A 406 6.91 -10.77 -18.64
CA PRO A 406 6.04 -10.60 -19.80
C PRO A 406 5.20 -11.85 -20.14
N ASN A 407 5.39 -12.97 -19.42
CA ASN A 407 4.69 -14.23 -19.66
C ASN A 407 3.59 -14.52 -18.62
N LEU A 408 3.17 -13.51 -17.85
CA LEU A 408 2.08 -13.67 -16.89
C LEU A 408 0.77 -13.96 -17.63
N LYS A 409 0.03 -14.93 -17.09
CA LYS A 409 -1.34 -15.24 -17.52
C LYS A 409 -2.34 -14.43 -16.72
N PRO A 410 -3.55 -14.21 -17.25
CA PRO A 410 -4.62 -13.65 -16.45
C PRO A 410 -4.89 -14.47 -15.20
N GLU A 411 -5.24 -13.78 -14.12
CA GLU A 411 -5.87 -14.40 -12.94
C GLU A 411 -7.31 -14.73 -13.30
N GLU A 412 -7.81 -15.82 -12.78
CA GLU A 412 -9.22 -16.21 -12.93
C GLU A 412 -9.82 -16.41 -11.54
N ALA A 413 -11.10 -16.13 -11.40
CA ALA A 413 -11.83 -16.37 -10.15
C ALA A 413 -13.23 -16.90 -10.43
N ASP A 414 -13.60 -17.97 -9.73
CA ASP A 414 -14.96 -18.47 -9.62
C ASP A 414 -15.61 -17.90 -8.36
N ASN A 415 -16.77 -17.28 -8.52
CA ASN A 415 -17.47 -16.60 -7.44
C ASN A 415 -18.84 -17.27 -7.22
N ILE A 416 -19.13 -17.64 -5.97
CA ILE A 416 -20.44 -18.11 -5.52
C ILE A 416 -20.96 -17.15 -4.46
N ASN A 417 -22.23 -16.73 -4.60
CA ASN A 417 -22.92 -15.99 -3.57
C ASN A 417 -24.30 -16.64 -3.32
N ILE A 418 -24.64 -16.85 -2.05
CA ILE A 418 -25.96 -17.34 -1.62
C ILE A 418 -26.45 -16.45 -0.50
N GLY A 419 -27.60 -15.82 -0.68
CA GLY A 419 -28.09 -14.85 0.27
C GLY A 419 -29.60 -14.94 0.53
N ALA A 420 -29.99 -14.30 1.62
CA ALA A 420 -31.37 -14.15 2.02
C ALA A 420 -31.65 -12.71 2.46
N ILE A 421 -32.80 -12.17 2.05
CA ILE A 421 -33.31 -10.88 2.50
C ILE A 421 -34.59 -11.17 3.26
N TRP A 422 -34.60 -10.84 4.56
CA TRP A 422 -35.75 -11.09 5.43
C TRP A 422 -36.35 -9.77 5.94
N ARG A 423 -37.63 -9.55 5.63
CA ARG A 423 -38.44 -8.40 6.00
C ARG A 423 -39.69 -8.85 6.75
N PRO A 424 -39.59 -9.19 8.06
CA PRO A 424 -40.75 -9.66 8.83
C PRO A 424 -41.86 -8.62 8.95
N ASN A 425 -41.55 -7.37 8.79
CA ASN A 425 -42.47 -6.22 8.77
C ASN A 425 -41.80 -5.05 8.02
N ASP A 426 -42.53 -3.96 7.83
CA ASP A 426 -42.08 -2.78 7.08
C ASP A 426 -40.91 -2.02 7.74
N ASN A 427 -40.64 -2.30 9.00
CA ASN A 427 -39.69 -1.57 9.84
C ASN A 427 -38.36 -2.31 10.05
N PHE A 428 -38.27 -3.57 9.65
CA PHE A 428 -37.06 -4.36 9.84
C PHE A 428 -36.66 -5.07 8.55
N GLU A 429 -35.41 -4.93 8.18
CA GLU A 429 -34.76 -5.68 7.10
C GLU A 429 -33.46 -6.29 7.61
N MET A 430 -33.22 -7.56 7.23
CA MET A 430 -31.94 -8.24 7.44
C MET A 430 -31.53 -8.94 6.14
N LYS A 431 -30.28 -8.76 5.76
CA LYS A 431 -29.61 -9.47 4.65
C LYS A 431 -28.52 -10.32 5.24
N VAL A 432 -28.41 -11.55 4.76
CA VAL A 432 -27.30 -12.46 5.08
C VAL A 432 -26.81 -13.06 3.78
N ASP A 433 -25.53 -12.93 3.51
CA ASP A 433 -24.88 -13.45 2.33
C ASP A 433 -23.67 -14.31 2.72
N TYR A 434 -23.65 -15.53 2.24
CA TYR A 434 -22.45 -16.34 2.16
C TYR A 434 -21.81 -16.13 0.79
N TRP A 435 -20.52 -15.88 0.77
CA TRP A 435 -19.73 -15.74 -0.45
C TRP A 435 -18.51 -16.68 -0.42
N SER A 436 -18.13 -17.18 -1.59
CA SER A 436 -16.92 -17.98 -1.81
C SER A 436 -16.27 -17.54 -3.11
N ILE A 437 -14.96 -17.38 -3.09
CA ILE A 437 -14.15 -16.97 -4.22
C ILE A 437 -12.94 -17.90 -4.31
N ASP A 438 -12.84 -18.61 -5.42
CA ASP A 438 -11.73 -19.50 -5.73
C ASP A 438 -10.87 -18.84 -6.80
N TYR A 439 -9.67 -18.35 -6.42
CA TYR A 439 -8.72 -17.74 -7.34
C TYR A 439 -7.75 -18.77 -7.89
N THR A 440 -7.49 -18.69 -9.18
CA THR A 440 -6.43 -19.42 -9.86
C THR A 440 -5.48 -18.47 -10.56
N ASN A 441 -4.25 -18.90 -10.79
CA ASN A 441 -3.22 -18.09 -11.45
C ASN A 441 -2.95 -16.72 -10.79
N LEU A 442 -3.12 -16.59 -9.46
CA LEU A 442 -2.90 -15.32 -8.76
C LEU A 442 -1.53 -14.73 -9.12
N ILE A 443 -1.51 -13.49 -9.61
CA ILE A 443 -0.28 -12.78 -9.95
C ILE A 443 0.32 -12.17 -8.69
N THR A 444 1.48 -12.66 -8.29
CA THR A 444 2.21 -12.17 -7.12
C THR A 444 3.72 -12.13 -7.42
N ILE A 445 4.49 -11.55 -6.49
CA ILE A 445 5.94 -11.54 -6.57
C ILE A 445 6.52 -12.52 -5.55
N GLU A 446 7.61 -13.19 -5.90
CA GLU A 446 8.29 -14.11 -5.00
C GLU A 446 8.69 -13.44 -3.68
N SER A 447 8.60 -14.17 -2.57
CA SER A 447 9.09 -13.71 -1.28
C SER A 447 10.62 -13.82 -1.23
N ALA A 448 11.31 -12.68 -1.13
CA ALA A 448 12.77 -12.67 -0.97
C ALA A 448 13.21 -13.42 0.31
N GLN A 449 12.49 -13.21 1.43
CA GLN A 449 12.75 -13.94 2.68
C GLN A 449 12.50 -15.44 2.53
N GLY A 450 11.41 -15.81 1.85
CA GLY A 450 11.06 -17.21 1.56
C GLY A 450 12.12 -17.89 0.70
N LYS A 451 12.62 -17.20 -0.33
CA LYS A 451 13.69 -17.72 -1.23
C LYS A 451 14.99 -17.99 -0.45
N VAL A 452 15.44 -17.04 0.38
CA VAL A 452 16.65 -17.20 1.22
C VAL A 452 16.48 -18.32 2.24
N ALA A 453 15.30 -18.46 2.85
CA ALA A 453 15.03 -19.51 3.85
C ALA A 453 14.94 -20.90 3.21
N ALA A 454 14.35 -21.02 2.04
CA ALA A 454 14.19 -22.29 1.33
C ALA A 454 15.52 -22.79 0.73
N ASN A 455 16.33 -21.90 0.15
CA ASN A 455 17.62 -22.23 -0.44
C ASN A 455 18.59 -21.04 -0.35
N PRO A 456 19.43 -20.94 0.71
CA PRO A 456 20.40 -19.86 0.85
C PRO A 456 21.44 -19.77 -0.28
N ASP A 457 21.63 -20.84 -1.05
CA ASP A 457 22.56 -20.95 -2.17
C ASP A 457 21.86 -20.83 -3.55
N ASP A 458 20.60 -20.40 -3.57
CA ASP A 458 19.86 -20.14 -4.81
C ASP A 458 20.62 -19.12 -5.69
N PRO A 459 20.70 -19.31 -7.01
CA PRO A 459 21.35 -18.37 -7.93
C PRO A 459 20.83 -16.93 -7.82
N ASP A 460 19.57 -16.75 -7.43
CA ASP A 460 18.95 -15.43 -7.20
C ASP A 460 19.31 -14.81 -5.86
N VAL A 461 19.86 -15.57 -4.91
CA VAL A 461 20.39 -15.09 -3.64
C VAL A 461 21.83 -14.63 -3.87
N LYS A 462 22.01 -13.30 -3.97
CA LYS A 462 23.29 -12.69 -4.34
C LYS A 462 24.18 -12.52 -3.11
N ARG A 463 25.41 -13.02 -3.21
CA ARG A 463 26.42 -12.98 -2.15
C ARG A 463 27.73 -12.42 -2.64
N THR A 464 28.47 -11.78 -1.76
CA THR A 464 29.87 -11.42 -1.98
C THR A 464 30.77 -12.68 -1.94
N VAL A 465 32.03 -12.52 -2.35
CA VAL A 465 33.01 -13.62 -2.36
C VAL A 465 33.24 -14.25 -0.98
N ASP A 466 33.05 -13.46 0.10
CA ASP A 466 33.14 -13.91 1.49
C ASP A 466 31.83 -14.52 2.03
N GLY A 467 30.80 -14.63 1.18
CA GLY A 467 29.51 -15.26 1.49
C GLY A 467 28.51 -14.34 2.20
N THR A 468 28.76 -13.01 2.25
CA THR A 468 27.81 -12.04 2.80
C THR A 468 26.62 -11.86 1.87
N LEU A 469 25.40 -11.95 2.40
CA LEU A 469 24.15 -11.69 1.67
C LEU A 469 24.08 -10.22 1.27
N VAL A 470 23.87 -9.93 -0.01
CA VAL A 470 23.87 -8.57 -0.57
C VAL A 470 22.62 -8.20 -1.35
N GLY A 471 21.89 -9.20 -1.83
CA GLY A 471 20.66 -8.96 -2.57
C GLY A 471 19.90 -10.25 -2.88
N VAL A 472 18.67 -10.10 -3.34
CA VAL A 472 17.84 -11.20 -3.85
C VAL A 472 17.11 -10.69 -5.09
N THR A 473 17.10 -11.52 -6.15
CA THR A 473 16.24 -11.28 -7.31
C THR A 473 14.94 -12.05 -7.14
N THR A 474 13.82 -11.37 -7.32
CA THR A 474 12.47 -11.93 -7.24
C THR A 474 11.72 -11.63 -8.53
N TYR A 475 10.81 -12.49 -8.93
CA TYR A 475 10.05 -12.38 -10.18
C TYR A 475 8.55 -12.36 -9.89
N TYR A 476 7.80 -11.65 -10.71
CA TYR A 476 6.36 -11.87 -10.78
C TYR A 476 6.07 -13.24 -11.40
N PHE A 477 5.07 -13.92 -10.86
CA PHE A 477 4.65 -15.23 -11.34
C PHE A 477 3.17 -15.48 -11.04
N ASN A 478 2.57 -16.41 -11.76
CA ASN A 478 1.23 -16.89 -11.43
C ASN A 478 1.35 -17.93 -10.32
N ALA A 479 0.86 -17.59 -9.13
CA ALA A 479 0.83 -18.50 -7.98
C ALA A 479 -0.28 -19.55 -8.11
N ALA A 480 -0.24 -20.53 -7.22
CA ALA A 480 -1.33 -21.49 -7.05
C ALA A 480 -2.63 -20.81 -6.57
N ALA A 481 -3.70 -21.59 -6.48
CA ALA A 481 -5.02 -21.15 -6.05
C ALA A 481 -5.02 -20.47 -4.67
N VAL A 482 -5.93 -19.52 -4.50
CA VAL A 482 -6.29 -18.88 -3.23
C VAL A 482 -7.79 -19.07 -3.03
N ASP A 483 -8.18 -19.69 -1.94
CA ASP A 483 -9.58 -19.92 -1.59
C ASP A 483 -10.00 -18.99 -0.47
N ALA A 484 -11.03 -18.19 -0.70
CA ALA A 484 -11.55 -17.25 0.29
C ALA A 484 -13.07 -17.41 0.42
N ASN A 485 -13.58 -17.42 1.66
CA ASN A 485 -15.02 -17.40 1.89
C ASN A 485 -15.38 -16.68 3.20
N GLY A 486 -16.65 -16.26 3.29
CA GLY A 486 -17.13 -15.54 4.45
C GLY A 486 -18.64 -15.32 4.45
N ILE A 487 -19.10 -14.62 5.49
CA ILE A 487 -20.49 -14.25 5.67
C ILE A 487 -20.57 -12.75 5.93
N ASP A 488 -21.44 -12.07 5.20
CA ASP A 488 -21.83 -10.71 5.43
C ASP A 488 -23.26 -10.61 5.97
N ILE A 489 -23.44 -9.79 7.01
CA ILE A 489 -24.74 -9.54 7.62
C ILE A 489 -24.98 -8.03 7.62
N GLU A 490 -26.12 -7.62 7.07
CA GLU A 490 -26.64 -6.27 7.14
C GLU A 490 -28.04 -6.30 7.80
N ALA A 491 -28.26 -5.45 8.80
CA ALA A 491 -29.59 -5.33 9.40
C ALA A 491 -29.92 -3.85 9.63
N THR A 492 -31.18 -3.49 9.39
CA THR A 492 -31.71 -2.15 9.64
C THR A 492 -33.06 -2.26 10.31
N TRP A 493 -33.28 -1.45 11.34
CA TRP A 493 -34.52 -1.37 12.10
C TRP A 493 -34.95 0.06 12.36
N ASP A 494 -36.10 0.43 11.82
CA ASP A 494 -36.74 1.74 11.97
C ASP A 494 -37.90 1.64 12.95
N PHE A 495 -37.98 2.51 13.96
CA PHE A 495 -39.06 2.51 14.92
C PHE A 495 -39.25 3.87 15.60
N ASP A 496 -40.48 4.16 16.01
CA ASP A 496 -40.82 5.37 16.76
C ASP A 496 -40.57 5.18 18.25
N THR A 497 -40.00 6.20 18.86
CA THR A 497 -39.80 6.29 20.31
C THR A 497 -40.45 7.56 20.87
N ALA A 498 -40.56 7.65 22.19
CA ALA A 498 -40.99 8.89 22.84
C ALA A 498 -40.02 10.07 22.60
N LEU A 499 -38.80 9.80 22.16
CA LEU A 499 -37.75 10.79 21.86
C LEU A 499 -37.67 11.15 20.36
N GLY A 500 -38.45 10.51 19.50
CA GLY A 500 -38.45 10.71 18.07
C GLY A 500 -38.28 9.41 17.26
N GLN A 501 -38.11 9.54 15.96
CA GLN A 501 -37.87 8.42 15.06
C GLN A 501 -36.45 7.90 15.26
N MET A 502 -36.31 6.60 15.42
CA MET A 502 -35.02 5.93 15.60
C MET A 502 -34.78 4.89 14.52
N GLN A 503 -33.59 4.92 13.95
CA GLN A 503 -33.04 3.90 13.09
C GLN A 503 -31.83 3.26 13.76
N LEU A 504 -31.77 1.95 13.79
CA LEU A 504 -30.60 1.17 14.18
C LEU A 504 -30.15 0.33 12.99
N GLY A 505 -28.85 0.23 12.79
CA GLY A 505 -28.29 -0.64 11.76
C GLY A 505 -27.00 -1.29 12.21
N ALA A 506 -26.70 -2.42 11.58
CA ALA A 506 -25.46 -3.18 11.77
C ALA A 506 -25.00 -3.75 10.44
N ASN A 507 -23.69 -3.63 10.18
CA ASN A 507 -23.00 -4.32 9.09
C ASN A 507 -21.87 -5.12 9.70
N VAL A 508 -21.87 -6.43 9.46
CA VAL A 508 -20.85 -7.36 9.98
C VAL A 508 -20.27 -8.13 8.80
N ALA A 509 -18.96 -8.10 8.65
CA ALA A 509 -18.21 -8.94 7.72
C ALA A 509 -17.37 -9.94 8.53
N HIS A 510 -17.59 -11.23 8.28
CA HIS A 510 -16.90 -12.33 8.94
C HIS A 510 -16.23 -13.20 7.89
N MET A 511 -14.90 -13.17 7.85
CA MET A 511 -14.08 -14.01 6.99
C MET A 511 -13.88 -15.36 7.67
N MET A 512 -14.35 -16.41 7.05
CA MET A 512 -14.30 -17.77 7.60
C MET A 512 -13.00 -18.48 7.21
N GLN A 513 -12.47 -18.16 6.03
CA GLN A 513 -11.32 -18.83 5.43
C GLN A 513 -10.64 -17.91 4.43
N TYR A 514 -9.31 -17.92 4.43
CA TYR A 514 -8.46 -17.37 3.39
C TYR A 514 -7.21 -18.24 3.26
N GLU A 515 -7.27 -19.21 2.36
CA GLU A 515 -6.20 -20.19 2.17
C GLU A 515 -5.22 -19.75 1.09
N ILE A 516 -3.94 -19.79 1.41
CA ILE A 516 -2.85 -19.50 0.47
C ILE A 516 -1.79 -20.60 0.53
N PRO A 517 -1.04 -20.85 -0.56
CA PRO A 517 0.14 -21.70 -0.49
C PRO A 517 1.27 -21.00 0.28
N ASN A 518 1.92 -21.72 1.17
CA ASN A 518 3.17 -21.26 1.78
C ASN A 518 4.37 -21.49 0.84
N ALA A 519 5.57 -21.10 1.27
CA ALA A 519 6.80 -21.26 0.47
C ALA A 519 7.15 -22.72 0.10
N ALA A 520 6.59 -23.70 0.83
CA ALA A 520 6.74 -25.14 0.53
C ALA A 520 5.60 -25.68 -0.35
N GLY A 521 4.67 -24.84 -0.81
CA GLY A 521 3.50 -25.23 -1.60
C GLY A 521 2.39 -25.90 -0.78
N VAL A 522 2.44 -25.83 0.55
CA VAL A 522 1.39 -26.36 1.43
C VAL A 522 0.38 -25.27 1.70
N THR A 523 -0.90 -25.55 1.47
CA THR A 523 -2.01 -24.64 1.76
C THR A 523 -2.14 -24.40 3.25
N GLN A 524 -2.30 -23.13 3.64
CA GLN A 524 -2.52 -22.69 5.02
C GLN A 524 -3.60 -21.62 5.07
N ASP A 525 -4.47 -21.70 6.07
CA ASP A 525 -5.41 -20.63 6.38
C ASP A 525 -4.69 -19.50 7.12
N VAL A 526 -4.93 -18.26 6.70
CA VAL A 526 -4.25 -17.06 7.22
C VAL A 526 -5.22 -16.02 7.78
N VAL A 527 -6.48 -16.41 8.04
CA VAL A 527 -7.47 -15.57 8.72
C VAL A 527 -7.10 -15.38 10.19
N GLY A 528 -7.40 -14.24 10.76
CA GLY A 528 -7.04 -13.90 12.14
C GLY A 528 -5.55 -13.60 12.34
N LEU A 529 -4.81 -13.35 11.25
CA LEU A 529 -3.37 -13.10 11.29
C LEU A 529 -2.97 -11.76 10.69
N PHE A 530 -1.96 -11.14 11.30
CA PHE A 530 -1.10 -10.16 10.65
C PHE A 530 0.05 -10.92 9.97
N ASN A 531 -0.12 -11.17 8.68
CA ASN A 531 0.77 -12.01 7.89
C ASN A 531 2.02 -11.23 7.46
N HIS A 532 3.12 -11.43 8.19
CA HIS A 532 4.34 -10.67 7.96
C HIS A 532 5.05 -11.04 6.65
N ASP A 533 5.11 -12.34 6.32
CA ASP A 533 5.99 -12.88 5.29
C ASP A 533 5.26 -13.33 4.01
N ASN A 534 3.97 -13.02 3.87
CA ASN A 534 3.18 -13.38 2.69
C ASN A 534 2.33 -12.21 2.18
N PHE A 535 1.71 -12.38 1.01
CA PHE A 535 0.94 -11.34 0.34
C PHE A 535 -0.44 -11.07 0.97
N ALA A 536 -0.98 -11.97 1.79
CA ALA A 536 -2.29 -11.82 2.42
C ALA A 536 -2.35 -10.63 3.38
N ARG A 537 -1.22 -10.21 3.93
CA ARG A 537 -1.12 -9.06 4.83
C ARG A 537 -1.97 -9.23 6.09
N SER A 538 -2.71 -8.24 6.50
CA SER A 538 -3.51 -8.23 7.72
C SER A 538 -4.95 -8.64 7.44
N LEU A 539 -5.45 -9.69 8.09
CA LEU A 539 -6.78 -10.26 7.91
C LEU A 539 -7.46 -10.53 9.26
N PRO A 540 -7.95 -9.50 9.98
CA PRO A 540 -8.82 -9.72 11.13
C PRO A 540 -10.06 -10.54 10.72
N GLU A 541 -10.44 -11.52 11.54
CA GLU A 541 -11.53 -12.45 11.23
C GLU A 541 -12.89 -11.74 11.10
N THR A 542 -13.17 -10.75 11.96
CA THR A 542 -14.47 -10.07 11.97
C THR A 542 -14.29 -8.55 12.06
N LYS A 543 -15.08 -7.84 11.25
CA LYS A 543 -15.26 -6.39 11.35
C LYS A 543 -16.75 -6.08 11.45
N ALA A 544 -17.11 -5.08 12.27
CA ALA A 544 -18.49 -4.66 12.42
C ALA A 544 -18.61 -3.14 12.49
N ILE A 545 -19.67 -2.62 11.88
CA ILE A 545 -20.13 -1.26 12.04
C ILE A 545 -21.56 -1.31 12.58
N ILE A 546 -21.81 -0.71 13.73
CA ILE A 546 -23.14 -0.52 14.28
C ILE A 546 -23.45 0.96 14.21
N HIS A 547 -24.59 1.34 13.70
CA HIS A 547 -24.99 2.74 13.63
C HIS A 547 -26.38 2.96 14.20
N GLY A 548 -26.61 4.16 14.70
CA GLY A 548 -27.90 4.60 15.17
C GLY A 548 -28.16 6.05 14.83
N ALA A 549 -29.38 6.37 14.41
CA ALA A 549 -29.85 7.72 14.15
C ALA A 549 -31.14 7.98 14.90
N LEU A 550 -31.22 9.09 15.64
CA LEU A 550 -32.41 9.57 16.30
C LEU A 550 -32.77 10.95 15.71
N VAL A 551 -33.96 11.06 15.17
CA VAL A 551 -34.50 12.32 14.59
C VAL A 551 -35.73 12.74 15.35
N ASN A 552 -35.73 14.02 15.83
CA ASN A 552 -36.87 14.64 16.51
C ASN A 552 -37.03 16.08 16.00
N GLY A 553 -37.94 16.29 15.07
CA GLY A 553 -38.12 17.59 14.42
C GLY A 553 -36.79 18.08 13.81
N PRO A 554 -36.30 19.28 14.20
CA PRO A 554 -35.03 19.81 13.65
C PRO A 554 -33.78 19.15 14.22
N HIS A 555 -33.88 18.28 15.21
CA HIS A 555 -32.78 17.63 15.89
C HIS A 555 -32.45 16.29 15.27
N SER A 556 -31.16 15.99 15.02
CA SER A 556 -30.66 14.70 14.59
C SER A 556 -29.43 14.34 15.41
N LEU A 557 -29.41 13.14 16.00
CA LEU A 557 -28.26 12.55 16.66
C LEU A 557 -27.91 11.25 15.91
N VAL A 558 -26.67 11.13 15.44
CA VAL A 558 -26.17 9.94 14.74
C VAL A 558 -24.93 9.43 15.46
N GLY A 559 -24.86 8.12 15.65
CA GLY A 559 -23.71 7.44 16.20
C GLY A 559 -23.24 6.31 15.32
N PHE A 560 -21.91 6.07 15.27
CA PHE A 560 -21.27 4.94 14.59
C PHE A 560 -20.29 4.26 15.55
N GLY A 561 -20.54 3.00 15.87
CA GLY A 561 -19.58 2.13 16.53
C GLY A 561 -18.86 1.29 15.49
N ARG A 562 -17.52 1.29 15.50
CA ARG A 562 -16.69 0.45 14.61
C ARG A 562 -15.89 -0.52 15.46
N TRP A 563 -15.91 -1.77 15.08
CA TRP A 563 -15.19 -2.83 15.78
C TRP A 563 -14.38 -3.69 14.80
N VAL A 564 -13.15 -4.00 15.24
CA VAL A 564 -12.24 -4.94 14.57
C VAL A 564 -11.86 -5.99 15.61
N SER A 565 -12.00 -7.28 15.28
CA SER A 565 -11.62 -8.38 16.16
C SER A 565 -10.13 -8.40 16.47
N SER A 566 -9.73 -9.06 17.56
CA SER A 566 -8.33 -9.38 17.83
C SER A 566 -7.77 -10.36 16.79
N TYR A 567 -6.45 -10.33 16.59
CA TYR A 567 -5.71 -11.20 15.67
C TYR A 567 -4.26 -11.34 16.15
N GLU A 568 -3.43 -12.14 15.48
CA GLU A 568 -2.06 -12.40 15.91
C GLU A 568 -1.04 -12.08 14.82
N THR A 569 0.17 -11.59 15.19
CA THR A 569 1.27 -11.48 14.22
C THR A 569 1.96 -12.83 14.02
N THR A 570 2.27 -13.17 12.76
CA THR A 570 3.03 -14.37 12.42
C THR A 570 4.51 -14.26 12.75
N ARG A 571 5.02 -13.04 13.01
CA ARG A 571 6.43 -12.82 13.31
C ARG A 571 6.84 -13.31 14.69
N ALA A 572 8.00 -13.97 14.75
CA ALA A 572 8.64 -14.31 16.01
C ALA A 572 9.13 -13.05 16.74
N LEU A 573 8.76 -12.91 18.00
CA LEU A 573 9.24 -11.81 18.85
C LEU A 573 10.66 -12.09 19.33
N SER A 574 11.52 -11.08 19.26
CA SER A 574 12.82 -11.13 19.92
C SER A 574 12.68 -10.91 21.43
N ASP A 575 13.66 -11.35 22.21
CA ASP A 575 13.69 -11.12 23.67
C ASP A 575 13.60 -9.62 24.02
N SER A 576 14.19 -8.76 23.19
CA SER A 576 14.09 -7.30 23.36
C SER A 576 12.70 -6.75 23.05
N ALA A 577 11.98 -7.34 22.12
CA ALA A 577 10.60 -6.98 21.84
C ALA A 577 9.68 -7.36 23.00
N ILE A 578 9.83 -8.57 23.53
CA ILE A 578 9.09 -9.06 24.72
C ILE A 578 9.40 -8.18 25.92
N ALA A 579 10.68 -7.85 26.17
CA ALA A 579 11.08 -6.93 27.23
C ALA A 579 10.53 -5.50 27.03
N GLY A 580 10.29 -5.09 25.77
CA GLY A 580 9.66 -3.84 25.39
C GLY A 580 8.14 -3.83 25.54
N GLY A 581 7.52 -4.95 25.93
CA GLY A 581 6.08 -5.09 26.16
C GLY A 581 5.28 -5.41 24.89
N PHE A 582 5.92 -5.91 23.83
CA PHE A 582 5.21 -6.43 22.67
C PHE A 582 4.72 -7.86 22.92
N SER A 583 3.56 -8.19 22.40
CA SER A 583 2.99 -9.52 22.35
C SER A 583 2.72 -9.92 20.90
N LYS A 584 2.47 -11.20 20.65
CA LYS A 584 1.94 -11.66 19.36
C LYS A 584 0.49 -11.24 19.16
N ASP A 585 -0.26 -11.17 20.27
CA ASP A 585 -1.66 -10.80 20.26
C ASP A 585 -1.80 -9.31 19.91
N ILE A 586 -2.68 -9.01 18.99
CA ILE A 586 -3.12 -7.68 18.60
C ILE A 586 -4.54 -7.56 19.10
N ASP A 587 -4.76 -6.68 20.08
CA ASP A 587 -6.05 -6.52 20.75
C ASP A 587 -7.14 -6.05 19.77
N SER A 588 -8.39 -6.42 20.05
CA SER A 588 -9.53 -5.86 19.33
C SER A 588 -9.66 -4.35 19.61
N MET A 589 -10.17 -3.60 18.66
CA MET A 589 -10.41 -2.17 18.78
C MET A 589 -11.87 -1.85 18.56
N PHE A 590 -12.44 -1.01 19.42
CA PHE A 590 -13.79 -0.45 19.25
C PHE A 590 -13.74 1.06 19.38
N THR A 591 -14.24 1.78 18.38
CA THR A 591 -14.37 3.24 18.40
C THR A 591 -15.83 3.65 18.26
N LEU A 592 -16.21 4.77 18.91
CA LEU A 592 -17.53 5.35 18.81
C LEU A 592 -17.43 6.80 18.31
N ASP A 593 -18.15 7.10 17.24
CA ASP A 593 -18.32 8.45 16.71
C ASP A 593 -19.73 8.95 17.00
N LEU A 594 -19.87 10.22 17.39
CA LEU A 594 -21.16 10.86 17.61
C LEU A 594 -21.24 12.17 16.84
N LYS A 595 -22.39 12.41 16.21
CA LYS A 595 -22.71 13.65 15.49
C LYS A 595 -24.09 14.13 15.86
N TYR A 596 -24.18 15.34 16.41
CA TYR A 596 -25.44 16.04 16.59
C TYR A 596 -25.60 17.10 15.50
N SER A 597 -26.83 17.26 14.97
CA SER A 597 -27.17 18.30 14.01
C SER A 597 -28.47 18.96 14.35
N TYR A 598 -28.56 20.24 14.04
CA TYR A 598 -29.79 21.04 14.14
C TYR A 598 -30.07 21.71 12.78
N THR A 599 -31.28 21.53 12.28
CA THR A 599 -31.71 22.07 11.00
C THR A 599 -32.60 23.28 11.24
N PHE A 600 -32.26 24.42 10.63
CA PHE A 600 -33.04 25.68 10.66
C PHE A 600 -33.77 25.81 9.32
N ASP A 601 -35.09 26.01 9.36
CA ASP A 601 -35.86 26.40 8.21
C ASP A 601 -35.74 27.93 8.03
N MET A 602 -35.27 28.37 6.88
CA MET A 602 -35.06 29.77 6.52
C MET A 602 -35.89 30.18 5.29
N GLY A 603 -37.09 29.62 5.13
CA GLY A 603 -37.97 29.85 4.03
C GLY A 603 -37.54 29.05 2.77
N ASP A 604 -37.01 29.71 1.74
CA ASP A 604 -36.54 29.02 0.52
C ASP A 604 -35.18 28.29 0.71
N ASN A 605 -34.57 28.43 1.89
CA ASN A 605 -33.28 27.84 2.23
C ASN A 605 -33.38 27.03 3.53
N GLU A 606 -32.56 25.98 3.60
CA GLU A 606 -32.36 25.20 4.82
C GLU A 606 -30.90 25.33 5.29
N MET A 607 -30.69 25.63 6.56
CA MET A 607 -29.37 25.69 7.17
C MET A 607 -29.23 24.56 8.20
N LYS A 608 -28.20 23.72 8.05
CA LYS A 608 -27.88 22.65 9.00
C LYS A 608 -26.56 22.94 9.70
N LEU A 609 -26.61 23.07 11.03
CA LEU A 609 -25.43 23.12 11.88
C LEU A 609 -25.17 21.74 12.48
N SER A 610 -23.90 21.31 12.50
CA SER A 610 -23.50 20.04 13.05
C SER A 610 -22.31 20.19 13.98
N ALA A 611 -22.28 19.41 15.06
CA ALA A 611 -21.11 19.22 15.91
C ALA A 611 -20.86 17.71 16.05
N GLY A 612 -19.63 17.26 15.86
CA GLY A 612 -19.30 15.85 15.94
C GLY A 612 -18.00 15.58 16.68
N ILE A 613 -17.92 14.38 17.21
CA ILE A 613 -16.73 13.83 17.88
C ILE A 613 -16.48 12.46 17.29
N ASN A 614 -15.35 12.27 16.64
CA ASN A 614 -14.87 10.95 16.24
C ASN A 614 -14.04 10.37 17.38
N ASN A 615 -14.15 9.05 17.58
CA ASN A 615 -13.51 8.33 18.66
C ASN A 615 -13.75 9.00 20.04
N VAL A 616 -15.02 9.05 20.46
CA VAL A 616 -15.44 9.70 21.72
C VAL A 616 -14.67 9.17 22.93
N MET A 617 -14.33 7.88 22.92
CA MET A 617 -13.64 7.20 24.02
C MET A 617 -12.14 7.47 24.05
N ASP A 618 -11.58 8.07 22.97
CA ASP A 618 -10.14 8.29 22.80
C ASP A 618 -9.33 6.98 22.81
N GLU A 619 -9.90 5.95 22.18
CA GLU A 619 -9.27 4.64 22.10
C GLU A 619 -7.98 4.71 21.31
N GLU A 620 -6.90 4.18 21.86
CA GLU A 620 -5.61 4.09 21.19
C GLU A 620 -5.54 2.85 20.31
N VAL A 621 -4.79 2.94 19.19
CA VAL A 621 -4.60 1.80 18.29
C VAL A 621 -3.79 0.68 18.96
N PRO A 622 -4.15 -0.60 18.71
CA PRO A 622 -3.39 -1.73 19.20
C PRO A 622 -1.95 -1.70 18.72
N THR A 623 -1.03 -2.11 19.60
CA THR A 623 0.39 -2.15 19.27
C THR A 623 0.72 -3.43 18.50
N VAL A 624 1.38 -3.27 17.33
CA VAL A 624 1.83 -4.38 16.48
C VAL A 624 3.35 -4.35 16.38
N TRP A 625 4.01 -5.47 16.73
CA TRP A 625 5.43 -5.65 16.44
C TRP A 625 5.60 -5.77 14.93
N ASP A 626 6.47 -4.99 14.33
CA ASP A 626 6.79 -4.94 12.90
C ASP A 626 5.89 -4.14 11.98
N ALA A 627 4.83 -3.56 12.45
CA ALA A 627 4.21 -2.53 11.65
C ALA A 627 5.21 -1.41 11.45
N ALA A 628 5.59 -1.16 10.21
CA ALA A 628 6.62 -0.21 9.86
C ALA A 628 6.36 1.17 10.49
N ASN A 629 7.38 1.82 11.00
CA ASN A 629 7.43 3.18 11.54
C ASN A 629 6.58 3.45 12.80
N TRP A 630 5.34 2.98 12.88
CA TRP A 630 4.35 3.46 13.85
C TRP A 630 3.91 2.42 14.88
N SER A 631 4.31 1.16 14.75
CA SER A 631 3.95 0.06 15.67
C SER A 631 2.43 -0.17 15.78
N TYR A 632 1.67 0.05 14.71
CA TYR A 632 0.24 -0.27 14.61
C TYR A 632 -0.10 -0.73 13.19
N ASP A 633 -1.23 -1.41 13.02
CA ASP A 633 -1.74 -1.83 11.72
C ASP A 633 -2.56 -0.70 11.07
N SER A 634 -1.93 0.02 10.14
CA SER A 634 -2.54 1.16 9.43
C SER A 634 -3.64 0.78 8.43
N LYS A 635 -3.85 -0.52 8.15
CA LYS A 635 -4.93 -0.98 7.27
C LYS A 635 -6.28 -1.05 7.94
N HIS A 636 -6.29 -1.20 9.27
CA HIS A 636 -7.51 -1.43 10.03
C HIS A 636 -7.77 -0.40 11.12
N HIS A 637 -6.76 0.36 11.55
CA HIS A 637 -6.84 1.23 12.70
C HIS A 637 -6.44 2.67 12.37
N ASP A 638 -7.22 3.63 12.89
CA ASP A 638 -6.96 5.07 12.75
C ASP A 638 -6.24 5.60 14.01
N PRO A 639 -4.97 6.07 13.90
CA PRO A 639 -4.18 6.50 15.04
C PRO A 639 -4.48 7.92 15.51
N ARG A 640 -5.37 8.67 14.84
CA ARG A 640 -5.60 10.10 15.12
C ARG A 640 -6.23 10.39 16.49
N GLY A 641 -6.77 9.36 17.17
CA GLY A 641 -7.42 9.52 18.45
C GLY A 641 -8.75 10.31 18.35
N ARG A 642 -9.09 11.02 19.42
CA ARG A 642 -10.32 11.82 19.46
C ARG A 642 -10.21 13.09 18.63
N MET A 643 -11.17 13.30 17.69
CA MET A 643 -11.27 14.51 16.88
C MET A 643 -12.63 15.16 17.06
N VAL A 644 -12.66 16.48 17.25
CA VAL A 644 -13.87 17.28 17.36
C VAL A 644 -14.01 18.17 16.11
N TYR A 645 -15.19 18.23 15.54
CA TYR A 645 -15.45 19.08 14.37
C TYR A 645 -16.81 19.78 14.43
N LEU A 646 -16.89 20.89 13.71
CA LEU A 646 -18.12 21.63 13.46
C LEU A 646 -18.39 21.64 11.96
N GLY A 647 -19.66 21.47 11.60
CA GLY A 647 -20.10 21.49 10.20
C GLY A 647 -21.21 22.50 9.98
N PHE A 648 -21.17 23.15 8.83
CA PHE A 648 -22.20 24.04 8.34
C PHE A 648 -22.60 23.64 6.93
N LYS A 649 -23.91 23.51 6.66
CA LYS A 649 -24.47 23.27 5.35
C LYS A 649 -25.62 24.22 5.09
N LEU A 650 -25.61 24.91 3.95
CA LEU A 650 -26.72 25.70 3.45
C LEU A 650 -27.22 25.02 2.16
N SER A 651 -28.50 24.71 2.12
CA SER A 651 -29.18 24.10 0.97
C SER A 651 -30.33 25.04 0.54
N ARG A 652 -30.57 25.08 -0.77
CA ARG A 652 -31.67 25.84 -1.37
C ARG A 652 -32.71 24.90 -1.93
#